data_51922ca5051652299882536dca353272
#
_entry.id   51922ca5051652299882536dca353272
#
_cell.length_a   1.000
_cell.length_b   1.000
_cell.length_c   1.000
_cell.angle_alpha   90.00
_cell.angle_beta   90.00
_cell.angle_gamma   90.00
#
_symmetry.space_group_name_H-M   'P 1'
#
loop_
_entity.id
_entity.type
_entity.pdbx_description
1 polymer ?
#
loop_
_entity_poly.entity_id
_entity_poly.type
_entity_poly.pdbx_seq_one_letter_code
_entity_poly.pdbx_strand_id
1 'polypeptide(L)'
;MEIERSATDPAVLRAENVGVIRQTTVELSPGVTLLVGRNATNRTSFLQAVMAALGSDNVSIRGDAEEAEVELTLGDKTHTQLVRRDANGVSLAKEAYLDDPDFAELFAFLLESNEARRAVALDADLREIIMRPVDTEEIQAEIEELVDTRESLRTELDEIEDLKRTLPELEEQRDDLESRIASKKSDLEATEAELASASAEVDEPPEEGSILEEKLEELRAKRSELDDIRYEIETEQESLEAATQDRREIEAELAELPDVQTEEIEQLESEIRRLRDRKQEAETEVNEIQSVIEFNEQMLDDAGAAAFEELSDDETTGTDQLLNDDEATCWTCGSTVEREQIEATLARLREQSRTEVGEVNDLEARLDELSAEKREYEQARRERARLEDRRAEVESEQAAIEERVEALRERREAITDEIESVQADVEALEADGADVVLDLHEEANQLEYELGQLENDFERIDANIREIESRIADQSEIEDRLETVSGEIESLRTKIDRIEDEAVEQFNEHMEEIVALLDYANLERVWIERTQREVREGRQTVTKNTFDLHVIRKSASGTAYEDTVDHLSESEREVTGLVFALAGYLAHDVYERVPFVLLDSLEAIDSDRIAALVKYLDEYAGYLVVALLPEDAAALPEEYDRVTEI
;
A
#
# COMPACT_ATOMS: atom_id res chain seq x y z
N MET A 1 17.27 -3.88 30.25
CA MET A 1 16.20 -2.88 30.25
C MET A 1 15.20 -3.36 31.29
N GLU A 2 14.99 -2.63 32.39
CA GLU A 2 13.96 -3.03 33.37
C GLU A 2 12.62 -2.87 32.65
N ILE A 3 11.94 -3.99 32.38
CA ILE A 3 10.59 -4.01 31.84
C ILE A 3 9.69 -3.51 32.96
N GLU A 4 9.03 -2.35 32.77
CA GLU A 4 8.01 -1.86 33.73
C GLU A 4 6.88 -2.90 33.74
N ARG A 5 6.64 -3.57 34.85
CA ARG A 5 5.50 -4.48 35.05
C ARG A 5 4.22 -3.70 34.80
N SER A 6 3.40 -4.17 33.85
CA SER A 6 2.15 -3.49 33.46
C SER A 6 1.05 -3.54 34.56
N ALA A 7 1.22 -4.37 35.62
CA ALA A 7 0.28 -4.57 36.69
C ALA A 7 0.81 -4.07 38.03
N THR A 8 0.12 -3.12 38.66
CA THR A 8 0.46 -2.57 39.98
C THR A 8 -0.58 -2.86 41.04
N ASP A 9 -1.82 -3.19 40.67
CA ASP A 9 -2.93 -3.41 41.56
C ASP A 9 -3.36 -4.88 41.59
N PRO A 10 -3.91 -5.43 42.70
CA PRO A 10 -4.42 -6.78 42.73
C PRO A 10 -5.62 -6.95 41.76
N ALA A 11 -5.67 -8.11 41.08
CA ALA A 11 -6.81 -8.51 40.30
C ALA A 11 -7.78 -9.35 41.14
N VAL A 12 -9.09 -9.10 41.06
CA VAL A 12 -10.10 -9.89 41.73
C VAL A 12 -10.94 -10.63 40.69
N LEU A 13 -10.88 -11.96 40.72
CA LEU A 13 -11.69 -12.85 39.89
C LEU A 13 -12.82 -13.44 40.71
N ARG A 14 -14.06 -13.24 40.25
CA ARG A 14 -15.24 -13.93 40.73
C ARG A 14 -15.80 -14.81 39.61
N ALA A 15 -16.02 -16.07 39.89
CA ALA A 15 -16.57 -17.02 38.93
C ALA A 15 -17.76 -17.77 39.53
N GLU A 16 -18.82 -17.93 38.73
CA GLU A 16 -20.01 -18.67 39.08
C GLU A 16 -20.38 -19.66 37.94
N ASN A 17 -20.59 -20.93 38.30
CA ASN A 17 -20.97 -22.02 37.41
C ASN A 17 -19.94 -22.33 36.27
N VAL A 18 -18.68 -22.16 36.50
CA VAL A 18 -17.61 -22.48 35.52
C VAL A 18 -17.01 -23.85 35.80
N GLY A 19 -17.04 -24.74 34.82
CA GLY A 19 -16.50 -26.10 34.95
C GLY A 19 -17.14 -26.88 36.10
N VAL A 20 -16.33 -27.16 37.15
CA VAL A 20 -16.81 -27.77 38.38
C VAL A 20 -17.03 -26.78 39.53
N ILE A 21 -16.63 -25.52 39.34
CA ILE A 21 -16.80 -24.44 40.30
C ILE A 21 -18.25 -24.01 40.37
N ARG A 22 -18.83 -23.95 41.57
CA ARG A 22 -20.15 -23.39 41.79
C ARG A 22 -20.10 -21.87 41.98
N GLN A 23 -19.24 -21.42 42.83
CA GLN A 23 -18.97 -20.02 43.09
C GLN A 23 -17.61 -19.89 43.82
N THR A 24 -16.78 -19.01 43.33
CA THR A 24 -15.50 -18.65 43.98
C THR A 24 -15.17 -17.19 43.79
N THR A 25 -14.36 -16.66 44.69
CA THR A 25 -13.76 -15.32 44.56
C THR A 25 -12.31 -15.41 45.00
N VAL A 26 -11.40 -15.07 44.12
CA VAL A 26 -9.94 -15.14 44.38
C VAL A 26 -9.32 -13.80 44.05
N GLU A 27 -8.47 -13.32 44.92
CA GLU A 27 -7.61 -12.16 44.69
C GLU A 27 -6.25 -12.66 44.20
N LEU A 28 -5.79 -12.07 43.09
CA LEU A 28 -4.52 -12.40 42.45
C LEU A 28 -3.60 -11.18 42.58
N SER A 29 -2.50 -11.31 43.30
CA SER A 29 -1.51 -10.26 43.40
C SER A 29 -0.68 -10.14 42.12
N PRO A 30 -0.16 -8.93 41.77
CA PRO A 30 0.81 -8.79 40.70
C PRO A 30 2.01 -9.72 40.88
N GLY A 31 2.50 -10.33 39.81
CA GLY A 31 3.54 -11.35 39.82
C GLY A 31 2.98 -12.78 39.91
N VAL A 32 3.60 -13.65 40.69
CA VAL A 32 3.33 -15.09 40.67
C VAL A 32 2.25 -15.50 41.68
N THR A 33 1.22 -16.15 41.20
CA THR A 33 0.22 -16.85 42.03
C THR A 33 0.20 -18.34 41.71
N LEU A 34 0.40 -19.17 42.71
CA LEU A 34 0.41 -20.64 42.61
C LEU A 34 -0.94 -21.22 43.01
N LEU A 35 -1.59 -21.92 42.10
CA LEU A 35 -2.78 -22.70 42.39
C LEU A 35 -2.36 -24.09 42.84
N VAL A 36 -2.28 -24.32 44.14
CA VAL A 36 -1.74 -25.56 44.71
C VAL A 36 -2.84 -26.54 45.10
N GLY A 37 -2.84 -27.70 44.46
CA GLY A 37 -3.83 -28.72 44.77
C GLY A 37 -3.51 -30.07 44.13
N ARG A 38 -4.18 -31.14 44.60
CA ARG A 38 -4.14 -32.46 43.94
C ARG A 38 -5.06 -32.48 42.74
N ASN A 39 -4.91 -33.47 41.85
CA ASN A 39 -5.83 -33.68 40.74
C ASN A 39 -7.30 -33.62 41.18
N ALA A 40 -8.17 -32.93 40.44
CA ALA A 40 -9.57 -32.63 40.74
C ALA A 40 -9.82 -31.54 41.82
N THR A 41 -8.95 -30.57 41.98
CA THR A 41 -9.12 -29.42 42.89
C THR A 41 -9.57 -28.11 42.18
N ASN A 42 -10.34 -28.23 41.13
CA ASN A 42 -10.95 -27.09 40.38
C ASN A 42 -9.92 -26.13 39.70
N ARG A 43 -8.59 -26.42 39.71
CA ARG A 43 -7.55 -25.55 39.14
C ARG A 43 -7.80 -25.17 37.68
N THR A 44 -7.97 -26.18 36.83
CA THR A 44 -8.25 -25.96 35.37
C THR A 44 -9.55 -25.20 35.16
N SER A 45 -10.62 -25.45 35.98
CA SER A 45 -11.84 -24.65 35.90
C SER A 45 -11.64 -23.20 36.32
N PHE A 46 -10.73 -22.92 37.23
CA PHE A 46 -10.37 -21.58 37.64
C PHE A 46 -9.59 -20.85 36.50
N LEU A 47 -8.62 -21.53 35.88
CA LEU A 47 -7.91 -21.00 34.72
C LEU A 47 -8.87 -20.70 33.56
N GLN A 48 -9.83 -21.60 33.29
CA GLN A 48 -10.89 -21.35 32.31
C GLN A 48 -11.75 -20.11 32.67
N ALA A 49 -11.97 -19.86 33.96
CA ALA A 49 -12.69 -18.64 34.38
C ALA A 49 -11.85 -17.37 34.10
N VAL A 50 -10.53 -17.41 34.33
CA VAL A 50 -9.63 -16.30 33.95
C VAL A 50 -9.67 -16.08 32.44
N MET A 51 -9.54 -17.16 31.66
CA MET A 51 -9.60 -17.10 30.18
C MET A 51 -10.93 -16.48 29.71
N ALA A 52 -12.07 -16.93 30.25
CA ALA A 52 -13.38 -16.39 29.90
C ALA A 52 -13.52 -14.91 30.25
N ALA A 53 -13.00 -14.48 31.40
CA ALA A 53 -13.00 -13.05 31.78
C ALA A 53 -12.16 -12.17 30.84
N LEU A 54 -11.13 -12.75 30.23
CA LEU A 54 -10.27 -12.11 29.25
C LEU A 54 -10.84 -12.18 27.82
N GLY A 55 -11.91 -12.99 27.58
CA GLY A 55 -12.60 -13.03 26.30
C GLY A 55 -12.56 -14.36 25.57
N SER A 56 -11.85 -15.38 26.09
CA SER A 56 -11.78 -16.71 25.49
C SER A 56 -13.11 -17.46 25.62
N ASP A 57 -13.55 -18.09 24.54
CA ASP A 57 -14.73 -18.98 24.54
C ASP A 57 -14.38 -20.43 24.94
N ASN A 58 -13.11 -20.73 25.15
CA ASN A 58 -12.62 -22.03 25.59
C ASN A 58 -12.91 -22.27 27.09
N VAL A 59 -14.18 -22.23 27.46
CA VAL A 59 -14.67 -22.35 28.82
C VAL A 59 -15.81 -23.36 28.88
N SER A 60 -15.88 -24.14 29.97
CA SER A 60 -16.95 -25.08 30.22
C SER A 60 -17.96 -24.58 31.25
N ILE A 61 -19.24 -24.62 30.92
CA ILE A 61 -20.32 -24.35 31.88
C ILE A 61 -20.57 -25.60 32.72
N ARG A 62 -20.80 -25.40 34.00
CA ARG A 62 -21.14 -26.48 34.95
C ARG A 62 -22.33 -27.32 34.43
N GLY A 63 -22.26 -28.64 34.60
CA GLY A 63 -23.19 -29.57 33.98
C GLY A 63 -24.67 -29.43 34.38
N ASP A 64 -24.96 -28.81 35.54
CA ASP A 64 -26.30 -28.54 36.07
C ASP A 64 -26.75 -27.07 35.89
N ALA A 65 -25.96 -26.24 35.17
CA ALA A 65 -26.25 -24.86 34.88
C ALA A 65 -26.40 -24.59 33.37
N GLU A 66 -27.23 -23.63 32.99
CA GLU A 66 -27.39 -23.17 31.59
C GLU A 66 -26.52 -21.98 31.25
N GLU A 67 -26.08 -21.24 32.28
CA GLU A 67 -25.20 -20.08 32.15
C GLU A 67 -24.14 -20.06 33.27
N ALA A 68 -23.03 -19.45 32.95
CA ALA A 68 -21.96 -19.12 33.89
C ALA A 68 -21.64 -17.62 33.82
N GLU A 69 -21.20 -17.06 34.94
CA GLU A 69 -20.82 -15.63 35.01
C GLU A 69 -19.41 -15.52 35.59
N VAL A 70 -18.61 -14.66 34.93
CA VAL A 70 -17.24 -14.36 35.39
C VAL A 70 -17.07 -12.85 35.43
N GLU A 71 -16.57 -12.35 36.56
CA GLU A 71 -16.21 -10.95 36.77
C GLU A 71 -14.72 -10.86 37.09
N LEU A 72 -14.01 -10.04 36.31
CA LEU A 72 -12.60 -9.70 36.56
C LEU A 72 -12.48 -8.20 36.84
N THR A 73 -12.02 -7.86 38.03
CA THR A 73 -11.73 -6.49 38.41
C THR A 73 -10.22 -6.26 38.36
N LEU A 74 -9.78 -5.30 37.56
CA LEU A 74 -8.40 -4.86 37.41
C LEU A 74 -8.33 -3.36 37.72
N GLY A 75 -7.70 -3.01 38.86
CA GLY A 75 -7.73 -1.64 39.36
C GLY A 75 -9.17 -1.14 39.56
N ASP A 76 -9.53 -0.05 38.90
CA ASP A 76 -10.86 0.56 38.99
C ASP A 76 -11.89 0.01 37.99
N LYS A 77 -11.50 -0.93 37.09
CA LYS A 77 -12.36 -1.47 36.03
C LYS A 77 -12.81 -2.89 36.32
N THR A 78 -14.08 -3.16 36.10
CA THR A 78 -14.65 -4.51 36.22
C THR A 78 -15.19 -4.94 34.86
N HIS A 79 -14.68 -6.08 34.38
CA HIS A 79 -15.10 -6.76 33.17
C HIS A 79 -15.97 -7.95 33.55
N THR A 80 -17.18 -8.03 32.99
CA THR A 80 -18.10 -9.12 33.30
C THR A 80 -18.42 -9.90 32.03
N GLN A 81 -18.19 -11.20 32.04
CA GLN A 81 -18.58 -12.09 30.96
C GLN A 81 -19.70 -13.02 31.39
N LEU A 82 -20.71 -13.12 30.56
CA LEU A 82 -21.80 -14.08 30.69
C LEU A 82 -21.64 -15.16 29.62
N VAL A 83 -21.43 -16.38 30.07
CA VAL A 83 -21.19 -17.54 29.23
C VAL A 83 -22.49 -18.33 29.12
N ARG A 84 -23.03 -18.54 27.93
CA ARG A 84 -24.27 -19.24 27.68
C ARG A 84 -24.07 -20.46 26.80
N ARG A 85 -24.78 -21.51 27.10
CA ARG A 85 -24.82 -22.71 26.25
C ARG A 85 -25.76 -22.46 25.08
N ASP A 86 -25.29 -22.65 23.87
CA ASP A 86 -26.10 -22.63 22.67
C ASP A 86 -25.99 -23.93 21.86
N ALA A 87 -26.65 -24.00 20.68
CA ALA A 87 -26.72 -25.20 19.88
C ALA A 87 -25.38 -25.66 19.30
N ASN A 88 -24.39 -24.74 19.20
CA ASN A 88 -23.09 -24.98 18.58
C ASN A 88 -21.94 -24.99 19.60
N GLY A 89 -22.24 -24.81 20.91
CA GLY A 89 -21.20 -24.78 21.95
C GLY A 89 -21.49 -23.78 23.06
N VAL A 90 -20.61 -22.83 23.21
CA VAL A 90 -20.66 -21.77 24.22
C VAL A 90 -20.61 -20.42 23.51
N SER A 91 -21.42 -19.46 23.94
CA SER A 91 -21.38 -18.09 23.46
C SER A 91 -21.09 -17.13 24.62
N LEU A 92 -20.25 -16.13 24.37
CA LEU A 92 -19.94 -15.06 25.30
C LEU A 92 -20.85 -13.84 25.05
N ALA A 93 -21.33 -13.24 26.11
CA ALA A 93 -22.15 -12.03 26.05
C ALA A 93 -21.59 -11.00 27.03
N LYS A 94 -21.39 -9.76 26.57
CA LYS A 94 -20.83 -8.57 27.22
C LYS A 94 -19.40 -8.25 26.80
N GLU A 95 -18.84 -7.15 27.32
CA GLU A 95 -17.52 -6.67 26.95
C GLU A 95 -16.41 -7.49 27.65
N ALA A 96 -15.56 -8.10 26.86
CA ALA A 96 -14.34 -8.77 27.32
C ALA A 96 -13.26 -7.75 27.67
N TYR A 97 -12.22 -8.22 28.37
CA TYR A 97 -11.04 -7.39 28.61
C TYR A 97 -10.21 -7.21 27.31
N LEU A 98 -10.07 -8.28 26.54
CA LEU A 98 -9.39 -8.28 25.26
C LEU A 98 -10.43 -8.18 24.13
N ASP A 99 -10.18 -7.32 23.15
CA ASP A 99 -10.98 -7.22 21.93
C ASP A 99 -10.78 -8.47 21.06
N ASP A 100 -9.57 -9.02 21.03
CA ASP A 100 -9.18 -10.25 20.35
C ASP A 100 -8.46 -11.19 21.32
N PRO A 101 -9.11 -12.29 21.77
CA PRO A 101 -8.53 -13.27 22.66
C PRO A 101 -7.63 -14.31 21.97
N ASP A 102 -7.68 -14.47 20.64
CA ASP A 102 -6.98 -15.51 19.89
C ASP A 102 -5.47 -15.47 20.15
N PHE A 103 -4.92 -14.27 20.26
CA PHE A 103 -3.53 -14.03 20.57
C PHE A 103 -3.13 -14.53 21.98
N ALA A 104 -3.99 -14.31 22.96
CA ALA A 104 -3.80 -14.82 24.31
C ALA A 104 -3.99 -16.34 24.39
N GLU A 105 -4.93 -16.88 23.63
CA GLU A 105 -5.17 -18.33 23.54
C GLU A 105 -3.98 -19.07 22.95
N LEU A 106 -3.29 -18.51 21.97
CA LEU A 106 -2.12 -19.12 21.36
C LEU A 106 -0.91 -19.14 22.32
N PHE A 107 -0.62 -18.01 22.98
CA PHE A 107 0.69 -17.82 23.60
C PHE A 107 0.67 -17.43 25.09
N ALA A 108 -0.47 -17.04 25.67
CA ALA A 108 -0.56 -16.69 27.08
C ALA A 108 -1.33 -17.74 27.92
N PHE A 109 -2.26 -18.47 27.33
CA PHE A 109 -3.07 -19.48 28.04
C PHE A 109 -2.53 -20.89 27.75
N LEU A 110 -1.44 -21.25 28.43
CA LEU A 110 -0.65 -22.45 28.14
C LEU A 110 -1.14 -23.66 28.90
N LEU A 111 -2.39 -24.05 28.68
CA LEU A 111 -3.01 -25.26 29.21
C LEU A 111 -2.67 -26.47 28.29
N GLU A 112 -3.02 -27.69 28.72
CA GLU A 112 -2.86 -28.91 27.91
C GLU A 112 -3.56 -28.83 26.54
N SER A 113 -4.71 -28.13 26.47
CA SER A 113 -5.49 -27.94 25.25
C SER A 113 -4.96 -26.83 24.33
N ASN A 114 -3.93 -26.10 24.72
CA ASN A 114 -3.38 -24.98 23.98
C ASN A 114 -2.97 -25.40 22.55
N GLU A 115 -3.40 -24.61 21.55
CA GLU A 115 -3.21 -24.93 20.12
C GLU A 115 -1.74 -24.95 19.73
N ALA A 116 -0.95 -23.96 20.16
CA ALA A 116 0.48 -23.87 19.85
C ALA A 116 1.28 -25.04 20.44
N ARG A 117 1.01 -25.43 21.70
CA ARG A 117 1.60 -26.63 22.30
C ARG A 117 1.26 -27.90 21.53
N ARG A 118 0.00 -28.04 21.10
CA ARG A 118 -0.50 -29.23 20.38
C ARG A 118 0.00 -29.29 18.95
N ALA A 119 0.17 -28.15 18.26
CA ALA A 119 0.68 -28.12 16.90
C ALA A 119 2.06 -28.79 16.80
N VAL A 120 2.95 -28.50 17.75
CA VAL A 120 4.24 -29.19 17.86
C VAL A 120 4.07 -30.68 18.09
N ALA A 121 3.17 -31.06 19.02
CA ALA A 121 2.95 -32.48 19.34
C ALA A 121 2.35 -33.29 18.18
N LEU A 122 1.68 -32.63 17.22
CA LEU A 122 1.01 -33.22 16.06
C LEU A 122 1.82 -33.06 14.76
N ASP A 123 3.03 -32.48 14.81
CA ASP A 123 3.86 -32.15 13.63
C ASP A 123 3.09 -31.34 12.58
N ALA A 124 2.32 -30.35 13.04
CA ALA A 124 1.54 -29.47 12.18
C ALA A 124 2.41 -28.36 11.58
N ASP A 125 1.93 -27.74 10.50
CA ASP A 125 2.59 -26.54 9.93
C ASP A 125 2.53 -25.39 10.94
N LEU A 126 3.69 -25.00 11.44
CA LEU A 126 3.82 -23.97 12.45
C LEU A 126 3.70 -22.55 11.90
N ARG A 127 3.78 -22.39 10.56
CA ARG A 127 3.67 -21.09 9.91
C ARG A 127 2.36 -20.38 10.25
N GLU A 128 1.24 -21.11 10.18
CA GLU A 128 -0.08 -20.53 10.47
C GLU A 128 -0.13 -19.98 11.92
N ILE A 129 0.42 -20.72 12.87
CA ILE A 129 0.42 -20.32 14.29
C ILE A 129 1.35 -19.12 14.55
N ILE A 130 2.55 -19.15 13.98
CA ILE A 130 3.54 -18.07 14.14
C ILE A 130 3.08 -16.79 13.46
N MET A 131 2.46 -16.90 12.28
CA MET A 131 2.07 -15.74 11.48
C MET A 131 0.66 -15.22 11.80
N ARG A 132 -0.18 -15.96 12.51
CA ARG A 132 -1.55 -15.52 12.86
C ARG A 132 -1.59 -14.17 13.62
N PRO A 133 -0.66 -13.87 14.55
CA PRO A 133 -0.61 -12.56 15.20
C PRO A 133 -0.01 -11.45 14.33
N VAL A 134 0.60 -11.81 13.20
CA VAL A 134 1.24 -10.87 12.29
C VAL A 134 0.26 -10.54 11.17
N ASP A 135 -0.16 -9.29 11.10
CA ASP A 135 -1.13 -8.83 10.10
C ASP A 135 -0.49 -8.83 8.70
N THR A 136 -0.61 -9.97 8.01
CA THR A 136 -0.20 -10.12 6.61
C THR A 136 -1.40 -10.22 5.66
N GLU A 137 -2.63 -10.21 6.18
CA GLU A 137 -3.85 -10.34 5.37
C GLU A 137 -4.02 -9.13 4.45
N GLU A 138 -3.74 -7.94 4.95
CA GLU A 138 -3.80 -6.70 4.16
C GLU A 138 -2.80 -6.73 2.99
N ILE A 139 -1.55 -7.16 3.25
CA ILE A 139 -0.52 -7.30 2.20
C ILE A 139 -0.90 -8.37 1.18
N GLN A 140 -1.53 -9.47 1.64
CA GLN A 140 -1.96 -10.54 0.76
C GLN A 140 -3.13 -10.13 -0.13
N ALA A 141 -4.10 -9.38 0.40
CA ALA A 141 -5.21 -8.80 -0.37
C ALA A 141 -4.70 -7.79 -1.42
N GLU A 142 -3.73 -6.96 -1.07
CA GLU A 142 -3.08 -6.04 -2.01
C GLU A 142 -2.36 -6.79 -3.15
N ILE A 143 -1.65 -7.88 -2.82
CA ILE A 143 -1.01 -8.74 -3.85
C ILE A 143 -2.07 -9.35 -4.79
N GLU A 144 -3.20 -9.81 -4.28
CA GLU A 144 -4.28 -10.39 -5.10
C GLU A 144 -4.85 -9.34 -6.07
N GLU A 145 -5.12 -8.13 -5.62
CA GLU A 145 -5.61 -7.02 -6.46
C GLU A 145 -4.60 -6.64 -7.56
N LEU A 146 -3.31 -6.57 -7.20
CA LEU A 146 -2.25 -6.30 -8.17
C LEU A 146 -2.05 -7.46 -9.18
N VAL A 147 -2.25 -8.71 -8.77
CA VAL A 147 -2.20 -9.87 -9.67
C VAL A 147 -3.34 -9.82 -10.68
N ASP A 148 -4.56 -9.48 -10.26
CA ASP A 148 -5.71 -9.33 -11.15
C ASP A 148 -5.48 -8.17 -12.14
N THR A 149 -4.94 -7.04 -11.67
CA THR A 149 -4.55 -5.90 -12.50
C THR A 149 -3.51 -6.31 -13.55
N ARG A 150 -2.48 -7.06 -13.16
CA ARG A 150 -1.45 -7.56 -14.07
C ARG A 150 -2.03 -8.49 -15.14
N GLU A 151 -3.01 -9.32 -14.79
CA GLU A 151 -3.66 -10.25 -15.73
C GLU A 151 -4.53 -9.50 -16.75
N SER A 152 -5.21 -8.42 -16.31
CA SER A 152 -5.93 -7.49 -17.19
C SER A 152 -5.01 -6.81 -18.19
N LEU A 153 -3.90 -6.21 -17.73
CA LEU A 153 -2.93 -5.53 -18.59
C LEU A 153 -2.30 -6.49 -19.63
N ARG A 154 -2.05 -7.74 -19.27
CA ARG A 154 -1.58 -8.75 -20.23
C ARG A 154 -2.61 -9.08 -21.29
N THR A 155 -3.88 -9.17 -20.91
CA THR A 155 -4.97 -9.41 -21.86
C THR A 155 -5.07 -8.25 -22.85
N GLU A 156 -4.94 -7.02 -22.37
CA GLU A 156 -4.93 -5.82 -23.22
C GLU A 156 -3.74 -5.83 -24.21
N LEU A 157 -2.55 -6.23 -23.77
CA LEU A 157 -1.39 -6.38 -24.66
C LEU A 157 -1.59 -7.47 -25.71
N ASP A 158 -2.17 -8.61 -25.34
CA ASP A 158 -2.49 -9.68 -26.29
C ASP A 158 -3.50 -9.20 -27.35
N GLU A 159 -4.51 -8.42 -26.96
CA GLU A 159 -5.46 -7.80 -27.88
C GLU A 159 -4.77 -6.82 -28.85
N ILE A 160 -3.85 -5.99 -28.36
CA ILE A 160 -3.05 -5.07 -29.18
C ILE A 160 -2.19 -5.85 -30.17
N GLU A 161 -1.57 -6.96 -29.76
CA GLU A 161 -0.82 -7.81 -30.69
C GLU A 161 -1.68 -8.43 -31.79
N ASP A 162 -2.91 -8.80 -31.48
CA ASP A 162 -3.86 -9.29 -32.49
C ASP A 162 -4.28 -8.17 -33.44
N LEU A 163 -4.53 -6.97 -32.95
CA LEU A 163 -4.83 -5.79 -33.77
C LEU A 163 -3.66 -5.45 -34.72
N LYS A 164 -2.42 -5.50 -34.24
CA LYS A 164 -1.23 -5.30 -35.09
C LYS A 164 -1.13 -6.29 -36.26
N ARG A 165 -1.67 -7.49 -36.10
CA ARG A 165 -1.69 -8.48 -37.18
C ARG A 165 -2.76 -8.19 -38.23
N THR A 166 -3.86 -7.52 -37.85
CA THR A 166 -4.94 -7.15 -38.78
C THR A 166 -4.68 -5.83 -39.51
N LEU A 167 -3.88 -4.95 -38.94
CA LEU A 167 -3.59 -3.62 -39.47
C LEU A 167 -3.08 -3.64 -40.93
N PRO A 168 -2.09 -4.47 -41.34
CA PRO A 168 -1.60 -4.48 -42.71
C PRO A 168 -2.66 -4.85 -43.75
N GLU A 169 -3.63 -5.70 -43.40
CA GLU A 169 -4.71 -6.09 -44.28
C GLU A 169 -5.70 -4.92 -44.51
N LEU A 170 -5.96 -4.15 -43.45
CA LEU A 170 -6.80 -2.96 -43.52
C LEU A 170 -6.11 -1.84 -44.34
N GLU A 171 -4.81 -1.65 -44.16
CA GLU A 171 -4.01 -0.70 -44.94
C GLU A 171 -4.02 -1.07 -46.43
N GLU A 172 -3.87 -2.35 -46.81
CA GLU A 172 -3.98 -2.81 -48.21
C GLU A 172 -5.38 -2.54 -48.78
N GLN A 173 -6.44 -2.76 -47.99
CA GLN A 173 -7.81 -2.45 -48.38
C GLN A 173 -8.04 -0.95 -48.59
N ARG A 174 -7.48 -0.11 -47.71
CA ARG A 174 -7.54 1.36 -47.84
C ARG A 174 -6.86 1.80 -49.12
N ASP A 175 -5.64 1.32 -49.40
CA ASP A 175 -4.88 1.70 -50.61
C ASP A 175 -5.57 1.24 -51.91
N ASP A 176 -6.25 0.07 -51.90
CA ASP A 176 -7.09 -0.38 -53.04
C ASP A 176 -8.28 0.56 -53.26
N LEU A 177 -8.96 0.92 -52.16
CA LEU A 177 -10.09 1.85 -52.24
C LEU A 177 -9.65 3.23 -52.74
N GLU A 178 -8.55 3.78 -52.23
CA GLU A 178 -7.98 5.05 -52.67
C GLU A 178 -7.68 5.03 -54.18
N SER A 179 -7.08 3.97 -54.68
CA SER A 179 -6.78 3.79 -56.11
C SER A 179 -8.07 3.74 -56.96
N ARG A 180 -9.11 3.08 -56.47
CA ARG A 180 -10.40 2.97 -57.14
C ARG A 180 -11.16 4.31 -57.14
N ILE A 181 -11.13 5.03 -56.04
CA ILE A 181 -11.67 6.38 -55.89
C ILE A 181 -11.01 7.33 -56.89
N ALA A 182 -9.67 7.33 -56.95
CA ALA A 182 -8.91 8.15 -57.89
C ALA A 182 -9.27 7.83 -59.37
N SER A 183 -9.42 6.54 -59.70
CA SER A 183 -9.86 6.13 -61.03
C SER A 183 -11.27 6.62 -61.34
N LYS A 184 -12.22 6.47 -60.43
CA LYS A 184 -13.59 6.88 -60.61
C LYS A 184 -13.76 8.41 -60.69
N LYS A 185 -12.99 9.17 -59.92
CA LYS A 185 -12.92 10.64 -60.02
C LYS A 185 -12.44 11.07 -61.41
N SER A 186 -11.37 10.42 -61.93
CA SER A 186 -10.89 10.72 -63.30
C SER A 186 -11.88 10.37 -64.38
N ASP A 187 -12.60 9.24 -64.26
CA ASP A 187 -13.65 8.85 -65.21
C ASP A 187 -14.81 9.86 -65.16
N LEU A 188 -15.22 10.30 -63.96
CA LEU A 188 -16.26 11.28 -63.76
C LEU A 188 -15.89 12.64 -64.36
N GLU A 189 -14.68 13.16 -64.14
CA GLU A 189 -14.17 14.39 -64.74
C GLU A 189 -14.17 14.32 -66.25
N ALA A 190 -13.79 13.17 -66.83
CA ALA A 190 -13.83 12.98 -68.29
C ALA A 190 -15.25 13.02 -68.81
N THR A 191 -16.21 12.32 -68.20
CA THR A 191 -17.64 12.32 -68.58
C THR A 191 -18.25 13.69 -68.39
N GLU A 192 -17.92 14.46 -67.37
CA GLU A 192 -18.39 15.84 -67.18
C GLU A 192 -17.83 16.80 -68.22
N ALA A 193 -16.55 16.63 -68.64
CA ALA A 193 -15.99 17.41 -69.75
C ALA A 193 -16.67 17.10 -71.10
N GLU A 194 -16.97 15.82 -71.34
CA GLU A 194 -17.74 15.42 -72.53
C GLU A 194 -19.17 15.98 -72.50
N LEU A 195 -19.81 15.93 -71.34
CA LEU A 195 -21.12 16.50 -71.08
C LEU A 195 -21.18 18.03 -71.38
N ALA A 196 -20.16 18.76 -70.84
CA ALA A 196 -20.04 20.20 -71.11
C ALA A 196 -19.88 20.51 -72.60
N SER A 197 -19.11 19.67 -73.30
CA SER A 197 -18.92 19.84 -74.77
C SER A 197 -20.20 19.52 -75.56
N ALA A 198 -20.88 18.42 -75.23
CA ALA A 198 -22.12 18.01 -75.85
C ALA A 198 -23.26 19.04 -75.63
N SER A 199 -23.31 19.56 -74.38
CA SER A 199 -24.30 20.59 -74.01
C SER A 199 -24.09 21.94 -74.75
N ALA A 200 -22.84 22.26 -75.13
CA ALA A 200 -22.52 23.47 -75.89
C ALA A 200 -22.87 23.37 -77.44
N GLU A 201 -23.00 22.15 -77.97
CA GLU A 201 -23.33 21.90 -79.37
C GLU A 201 -24.87 21.90 -79.69
N VAL A 202 -25.71 21.82 -78.65
CA VAL A 202 -27.17 21.87 -78.77
C VAL A 202 -27.62 23.33 -78.78
N ASP A 203 -27.39 24.01 -79.89
CA ASP A 203 -27.83 25.39 -80.16
C ASP A 203 -28.93 25.38 -81.19
N GLU A 204 -30.16 25.35 -80.80
CA GLU A 204 -31.48 25.80 -81.33
C GLU A 204 -32.61 24.82 -81.00
N PRO A 205 -33.52 25.18 -80.07
CA PRO A 205 -34.62 24.30 -79.73
C PRO A 205 -35.85 24.58 -80.65
N PRO A 206 -36.64 23.55 -81.05
CA PRO A 206 -38.01 23.74 -81.57
C PRO A 206 -38.95 24.18 -80.44
N GLU A 207 -40.08 24.85 -80.78
CA GLU A 207 -41.04 25.46 -79.81
C GLU A 207 -41.66 24.48 -78.80
N GLU A 208 -41.50 23.17 -78.95
CA GLU A 208 -41.80 22.12 -77.92
C GLU A 208 -40.65 21.86 -76.94
N GLY A 209 -39.49 22.50 -77.18
CA GLY A 209 -38.26 22.33 -76.35
C GLY A 209 -38.19 23.10 -75.02
N SER A 210 -39.15 23.97 -74.72
CA SER A 210 -39.04 24.84 -73.54
C SER A 210 -39.08 24.08 -72.20
N ILE A 211 -39.84 22.98 -72.12
CA ILE A 211 -39.89 22.15 -70.86
C ILE A 211 -38.64 21.30 -70.73
N LEU A 212 -38.16 20.75 -71.84
CA LEU A 212 -36.89 19.99 -71.84
C LEU A 212 -35.69 20.89 -71.49
N GLU A 213 -35.65 22.11 -72.09
CA GLU A 213 -34.62 23.11 -71.83
C GLU A 213 -34.63 23.54 -70.34
N GLU A 214 -35.82 23.75 -69.75
CA GLU A 214 -36.02 24.05 -68.35
C GLU A 214 -35.49 22.89 -67.45
N LYS A 215 -35.78 21.63 -67.84
CA LYS A 215 -35.30 20.45 -67.08
C LYS A 215 -33.81 20.23 -67.25
N LEU A 216 -33.22 20.46 -68.40
CA LEU A 216 -31.76 20.39 -68.58
C LEU A 216 -31.02 21.52 -67.82
N GLU A 217 -31.65 22.71 -67.75
CA GLU A 217 -31.11 23.81 -66.96
C GLU A 217 -31.19 23.51 -65.44
N GLU A 218 -32.27 22.87 -64.95
CA GLU A 218 -32.43 22.36 -63.61
C GLU A 218 -31.36 21.31 -63.29
N LEU A 219 -31.11 20.39 -64.25
CA LEU A 219 -30.07 19.34 -64.05
C LEU A 219 -28.68 19.95 -63.98
N ARG A 220 -28.32 20.95 -64.75
CA ARG A 220 -27.06 21.68 -64.71
C ARG A 220 -26.91 22.42 -63.36
N ALA A 221 -27.95 23.06 -62.87
CA ALA A 221 -27.95 23.77 -61.60
C ALA A 221 -27.74 22.82 -60.46
N LYS A 222 -28.38 21.63 -60.48
CA LYS A 222 -28.17 20.61 -59.43
C LYS A 222 -26.77 20.04 -59.44
N ARG A 223 -26.15 19.83 -60.60
CA ARG A 223 -24.73 19.39 -60.66
C ARG A 223 -23.79 20.46 -60.17
N SER A 224 -24.00 21.73 -60.46
CA SER A 224 -23.21 22.81 -59.90
C SER A 224 -23.32 22.85 -58.33
N GLU A 225 -24.53 22.61 -57.79
CA GLU A 225 -24.76 22.50 -56.36
C GLU A 225 -23.99 21.29 -55.77
N LEU A 226 -23.93 20.17 -56.49
CA LEU A 226 -23.18 18.98 -56.10
C LEU A 226 -21.67 19.24 -56.06
N ASP A 227 -21.14 19.95 -57.06
CA ASP A 227 -19.71 20.30 -57.12
C ASP A 227 -19.31 21.26 -55.97
N ASP A 228 -20.20 22.23 -55.63
CA ASP A 228 -19.99 23.12 -54.50
C ASP A 228 -19.94 22.33 -53.18
N ILE A 229 -20.83 21.36 -52.99
CA ILE A 229 -20.86 20.50 -51.79
C ILE A 229 -19.59 19.62 -51.70
N ARG A 230 -19.10 19.06 -52.79
CA ARG A 230 -17.87 18.28 -52.85
C ARG A 230 -16.67 19.12 -52.41
N TYR A 231 -16.56 20.34 -52.90
CA TYR A 231 -15.51 21.29 -52.52
C TYR A 231 -15.59 21.65 -51.02
N GLU A 232 -16.80 21.83 -50.49
CA GLU A 232 -16.98 22.07 -49.05
C GLU A 232 -16.55 20.87 -48.22
N ILE A 233 -16.88 19.63 -48.62
CA ILE A 233 -16.44 18.40 -47.96
C ILE A 233 -14.91 18.30 -47.92
N GLU A 234 -14.24 18.52 -49.06
CA GLU A 234 -12.78 18.50 -49.18
C GLU A 234 -12.12 19.52 -48.22
N THR A 235 -12.66 20.74 -48.15
CA THR A 235 -12.16 21.80 -47.28
C THR A 235 -12.33 21.45 -45.80
N GLU A 236 -13.47 20.88 -45.42
CA GLU A 236 -13.69 20.45 -44.01
C GLU A 236 -12.82 19.24 -43.66
N GLN A 237 -12.55 18.32 -44.60
CA GLN A 237 -11.63 17.20 -44.39
C GLN A 237 -10.18 17.67 -44.17
N GLU A 238 -9.69 18.65 -44.96
CA GLU A 238 -8.38 19.27 -44.72
C GLU A 238 -8.30 19.92 -43.32
N SER A 239 -9.39 20.54 -42.87
CA SER A 239 -9.49 21.14 -41.55
C SER A 239 -9.47 20.09 -40.44
N LEU A 240 -10.09 18.93 -40.64
CA LEU A 240 -10.08 17.78 -39.72
C LEU A 240 -8.67 17.19 -39.58
N GLU A 241 -7.96 17.06 -40.71
CA GLU A 241 -6.57 16.59 -40.70
C GLU A 241 -5.67 17.54 -39.91
N ALA A 242 -5.81 18.86 -40.07
CA ALA A 242 -5.06 19.86 -39.32
C ALA A 242 -5.36 19.79 -37.83
N ALA A 243 -6.63 19.70 -37.44
CA ALA A 243 -7.02 19.56 -36.04
C ALA A 243 -6.52 18.22 -35.40
N THR A 244 -6.49 17.17 -36.21
CA THR A 244 -5.95 15.86 -35.78
C THR A 244 -4.43 15.95 -35.52
N GLN A 245 -3.70 16.68 -36.34
CA GLN A 245 -2.29 16.92 -36.17
C GLN A 245 -2.02 17.78 -34.93
N ASP A 246 -2.79 18.85 -34.71
CA ASP A 246 -2.67 19.69 -33.50
C ASP A 246 -2.90 18.86 -32.21
N ARG A 247 -3.88 17.97 -32.23
CA ARG A 247 -4.13 17.08 -31.08
C ARG A 247 -2.94 16.17 -30.79
N ARG A 248 -2.38 15.54 -31.83
CA ARG A 248 -1.18 14.67 -31.67
C ARG A 248 0.03 15.42 -31.09
N GLU A 249 0.22 16.68 -31.50
CA GLU A 249 1.29 17.52 -30.96
C GLU A 249 1.07 17.82 -29.47
N ILE A 250 -0.17 18.14 -29.07
CA ILE A 250 -0.53 18.37 -27.67
C ILE A 250 -0.36 17.10 -26.84
N GLU A 251 -0.75 15.94 -27.34
CA GLU A 251 -0.60 14.64 -26.68
C GLU A 251 0.89 14.29 -26.49
N ALA A 252 1.74 14.59 -27.47
CA ALA A 252 3.19 14.41 -27.34
C ALA A 252 3.79 15.34 -26.29
N GLU A 253 3.37 16.63 -26.23
CA GLU A 253 3.82 17.56 -25.19
C GLU A 253 3.35 17.11 -23.79
N LEU A 254 2.14 16.56 -23.67
CA LEU A 254 1.62 16.00 -22.39
C LEU A 254 2.41 14.80 -21.93
N ALA A 255 2.84 13.94 -22.84
CA ALA A 255 3.65 12.75 -22.53
C ALA A 255 5.07 13.08 -22.03
N GLU A 256 5.61 14.25 -22.40
CA GLU A 256 6.92 14.71 -21.90
C GLU A 256 6.86 15.32 -20.49
N LEU A 257 5.65 15.68 -20.00
CA LEU A 257 5.51 16.29 -18.68
C LEU A 257 5.31 15.23 -17.59
N PRO A 258 5.95 15.38 -16.42
CA PRO A 258 5.75 14.48 -15.30
C PRO A 258 4.31 14.54 -14.80
N ASP A 259 3.76 13.37 -14.47
CA ASP A 259 2.44 13.25 -13.84
C ASP A 259 2.59 13.47 -12.32
N VAL A 260 2.42 14.74 -11.91
CA VAL A 260 2.60 15.16 -10.51
C VAL A 260 1.28 15.15 -9.79
N GLN A 261 1.13 14.24 -8.83
CA GLN A 261 -0.05 14.14 -7.97
C GLN A 261 -0.15 15.33 -6.99
N THR A 262 -1.37 15.72 -6.65
CA THR A 262 -1.61 16.82 -5.69
C THR A 262 -1.01 16.50 -4.31
N GLU A 263 -1.07 15.24 -3.90
CA GLU A 263 -0.54 14.71 -2.65
C GLU A 263 0.97 14.89 -2.53
N GLU A 264 1.73 14.76 -3.62
CA GLU A 264 3.18 14.96 -3.63
C GLU A 264 3.55 16.42 -3.32
N ILE A 265 2.83 17.37 -3.90
CA ILE A 265 3.02 18.81 -3.61
C ILE A 265 2.65 19.11 -2.15
N GLU A 266 1.57 18.53 -1.62
CA GLU A 266 1.17 18.69 -0.21
C GLU A 266 2.19 18.08 0.75
N GLN A 267 2.80 16.93 0.41
CA GLN A 267 3.88 16.33 1.18
C GLN A 267 5.11 17.23 1.21
N LEU A 268 5.56 17.74 0.06
CA LEU A 268 6.66 18.71 -0.01
C LEU A 268 6.37 19.97 0.81
N GLU A 269 5.15 20.50 0.77
CA GLU A 269 4.75 21.64 1.59
C GLU A 269 4.80 21.36 3.09
N SER A 270 4.41 20.15 3.48
CA SER A 270 4.44 19.68 4.86
C SER A 270 5.89 19.57 5.36
N GLU A 271 6.78 18.98 4.55
CA GLU A 271 8.19 18.84 4.87
C GLU A 271 8.89 20.19 4.94
N ILE A 272 8.64 21.08 3.99
CA ILE A 272 9.16 22.44 3.99
C ILE A 272 8.73 23.21 5.25
N ARG A 273 7.47 23.07 5.69
CA ARG A 273 6.99 23.69 6.93
C ARG A 273 7.75 23.15 8.14
N ARG A 274 7.86 21.84 8.26
CA ARG A 274 8.57 21.17 9.37
C ARG A 274 10.05 21.59 9.44
N LEU A 275 10.73 21.66 8.30
CA LEU A 275 12.13 22.08 8.26
C LEU A 275 12.30 23.57 8.58
N ARG A 276 11.36 24.43 8.20
CA ARG A 276 11.37 25.86 8.58
C ARG A 276 11.22 26.06 10.08
N ASP A 277 10.32 25.32 10.71
CA ASP A 277 10.12 25.37 12.16
C ASP A 277 11.41 24.89 12.87
N ARG A 278 12.00 23.79 12.43
CA ARG A 278 13.27 23.29 12.98
C ARG A 278 14.43 24.24 12.77
N LYS A 279 14.54 24.88 11.59
CA LYS A 279 15.56 25.91 11.33
C LYS A 279 15.39 27.10 12.28
N GLN A 280 14.16 27.55 12.51
CA GLN A 280 13.88 28.65 13.43
C GLN A 280 14.24 28.30 14.88
N GLU A 281 14.00 27.06 15.33
CA GLU A 281 14.42 26.56 16.64
C GLU A 281 15.96 26.57 16.75
N ALA A 282 16.66 26.03 15.77
CA ALA A 282 18.12 25.99 15.73
C ALA A 282 18.73 27.42 15.68
N GLU A 283 18.18 28.34 14.88
CA GLU A 283 18.60 29.74 14.85
C GLU A 283 18.42 30.42 16.22
N THR A 284 17.33 30.10 16.94
CA THR A 284 17.09 30.62 18.28
C THR A 284 18.16 30.11 19.25
N GLU A 285 18.47 28.80 19.21
CA GLU A 285 19.50 28.18 20.05
C GLU A 285 20.90 28.77 19.76
N VAL A 286 21.25 28.96 18.49
CA VAL A 286 22.50 29.64 18.09
C VAL A 286 22.57 31.03 18.71
N ASN A 287 21.48 31.83 18.60
CA ASN A 287 21.45 33.19 19.15
C ASN A 287 21.56 33.20 20.68
N GLU A 288 20.92 32.26 21.37
CA GLU A 288 21.03 32.11 22.83
C GLU A 288 22.46 31.75 23.25
N ILE A 289 23.09 30.75 22.58
CA ILE A 289 24.48 30.36 22.86
C ILE A 289 25.45 31.53 22.58
N GLN A 290 25.28 32.23 21.46
CA GLN A 290 26.11 33.38 21.11
C GLN A 290 25.98 34.52 22.14
N SER A 291 24.73 34.81 22.60
CA SER A 291 24.49 35.79 23.63
C SER A 291 25.17 35.43 24.95
N VAL A 292 25.19 34.16 25.32
CA VAL A 292 25.89 33.67 26.52
C VAL A 292 27.40 33.78 26.35
N ILE A 293 27.92 33.46 25.17
CA ILE A 293 29.36 33.61 24.87
C ILE A 293 29.76 35.07 24.98
N GLU A 294 29.07 35.99 24.28
CA GLU A 294 29.38 37.43 24.23
C GLU A 294 29.30 38.07 25.63
N PHE A 295 28.27 37.72 26.41
CA PHE A 295 28.13 38.16 27.79
C PHE A 295 29.32 37.71 28.67
N ASN A 296 29.72 36.44 28.58
CA ASN A 296 30.83 35.94 29.37
C ASN A 296 32.20 36.48 28.92
N GLU A 297 32.39 36.69 27.62
CA GLU A 297 33.59 37.36 27.08
C GLU A 297 33.70 38.81 27.59
N GLN A 298 32.61 39.57 27.53
CA GLN A 298 32.56 40.93 28.05
C GLN A 298 32.85 41.00 29.54
N MET A 299 32.28 40.05 30.33
CA MET A 299 32.55 40.01 31.77
C MET A 299 33.97 39.61 32.11
N LEU A 300 34.63 38.76 31.32
CA LEU A 300 36.04 38.42 31.48
C LEU A 300 36.94 39.64 31.17
N ASP A 301 36.59 40.42 30.18
CA ASP A 301 37.34 41.64 29.79
C ASP A 301 37.12 42.79 30.81
N ASP A 302 35.87 43.02 31.26
CA ASP A 302 35.54 44.01 32.29
C ASP A 302 36.13 43.68 33.67
N ALA A 303 36.18 42.36 34.05
CA ALA A 303 36.85 41.92 35.28
C ALA A 303 38.36 42.24 35.23
N GLY A 304 38.98 42.13 34.06
CA GLY A 304 40.36 42.54 33.86
C GLY A 304 40.56 44.08 33.98
N ALA A 305 39.60 44.86 33.43
CA ALA A 305 39.61 46.30 33.51
C ALA A 305 39.36 46.85 34.95
N ALA A 306 38.42 46.23 35.69
CA ALA A 306 38.12 46.60 37.09
C ALA A 306 39.31 46.31 38.01
N ALA A 307 40.04 45.22 37.81
CA ALA A 307 41.26 44.93 38.52
C ALA A 307 42.38 45.94 38.24
N PHE A 308 42.40 46.58 37.05
CA PHE A 308 43.34 47.67 36.73
C PHE A 308 42.90 49.01 37.32
N GLU A 309 41.60 49.32 37.49
CA GLU A 309 41.08 50.53 38.13
C GLU A 309 41.31 50.50 39.68
N GLU A 310 41.17 49.37 40.32
CA GLU A 310 41.45 49.22 41.76
C GLU A 310 42.94 49.28 42.09
N LEU A 311 43.81 48.99 41.13
CA LEU A 311 45.29 49.12 41.30
C LEU A 311 45.79 50.55 41.13
N SER A 312 44.96 51.50 40.68
CA SER A 312 45.41 52.88 40.47
C SER A 312 45.14 53.88 41.61
N ASP A 313 44.46 53.48 42.68
CA ASP A 313 43.98 54.48 43.68
C ASP A 313 44.38 54.17 45.15
N ASP A 314 45.37 53.30 45.47
CA ASP A 314 45.87 53.26 46.84
C ASP A 314 47.39 52.90 46.95
N GLU A 315 48.18 53.83 47.55
CA GLU A 315 49.56 53.63 47.97
C GLU A 315 49.64 52.69 49.19
N THR A 316 49.55 51.38 48.97
CA THR A 316 50.08 50.42 49.97
C THR A 316 50.55 49.12 49.35
N THR A 317 51.85 48.99 49.36
CA THR A 317 52.69 47.79 49.36
C THR A 317 51.96 46.44 49.49
N GLY A 318 51.95 45.69 48.39
CA GLY A 318 51.62 44.29 48.46
C GLY A 318 51.98 43.57 47.17
N THR A 319 53.22 43.04 47.12
CA THR A 319 53.70 42.09 46.10
C THR A 319 52.97 40.76 46.09
N ASP A 320 51.98 40.57 46.96
CA ASP A 320 51.15 39.35 47.04
C ASP A 320 49.91 39.38 46.16
N GLN A 321 49.48 40.55 45.66
CA GLN A 321 48.31 40.69 44.75
C GLN A 321 48.62 40.46 43.27
N LEU A 322 49.89 40.40 42.91
CA LEU A 322 50.36 40.13 41.54
C LEU A 322 50.49 38.62 41.22
N LEU A 323 50.05 37.76 42.12
CA LEU A 323 50.16 36.30 41.92
C LEU A 323 48.83 35.56 41.70
N ASN A 324 47.70 36.28 41.64
CA ASN A 324 46.37 35.66 41.41
C ASN A 324 45.67 36.14 40.13
N ASP A 325 46.39 36.18 39.02
CA ASP A 325 45.78 36.41 37.70
C ASP A 325 44.97 35.20 37.17
N ASP A 326 44.97 34.09 37.93
CA ASP A 326 44.35 32.83 37.54
C ASP A 326 42.92 32.60 38.13
N GLU A 327 42.44 33.45 39.05
CA GLU A 327 41.13 33.29 39.71
C GLU A 327 40.16 34.43 39.27
N ALA A 328 38.96 34.02 38.89
CA ALA A 328 37.86 34.95 38.58
C ALA A 328 36.64 34.65 39.51
N THR A 329 35.88 35.66 39.86
CA THR A 329 34.64 35.48 40.62
C THR A 329 33.51 35.14 39.62
N CYS A 330 32.88 33.98 39.80
CA CYS A 330 31.73 33.64 38.99
C CYS A 330 30.57 34.63 39.23
N TRP A 331 30.24 35.43 38.21
CA TRP A 331 29.19 36.45 38.28
C TRP A 331 27.77 35.87 38.41
N THR A 332 27.58 34.58 38.18
CA THR A 332 26.30 33.92 38.35
C THR A 332 26.04 33.47 39.81
N CYS A 333 27.05 32.94 40.49
CA CYS A 333 26.90 32.40 41.86
C CYS A 333 27.81 33.03 42.89
N GLY A 334 28.76 33.93 42.53
CA GLY A 334 29.68 34.63 43.42
C GLY A 334 30.80 33.77 43.96
N SER A 335 31.01 32.55 43.49
CA SER A 335 32.10 31.69 43.90
C SER A 335 33.39 32.01 43.12
N THR A 336 34.56 31.84 43.75
CA THR A 336 35.86 31.95 43.09
C THR A 336 36.11 30.69 42.25
N VAL A 337 36.42 30.88 40.97
CA VAL A 337 36.70 29.81 39.98
C VAL A 337 37.97 30.15 39.23
N GLU A 338 38.68 29.16 38.76
CA GLU A 338 39.86 29.34 37.93
C GLU A 338 39.43 29.92 36.57
N ARG A 339 40.09 30.99 36.08
CA ARG A 339 39.85 31.64 34.80
C ARG A 339 39.86 30.62 33.64
N GLU A 340 40.79 29.65 33.70
CA GLU A 340 40.93 28.55 32.74
C GLU A 340 39.65 27.70 32.60
N GLN A 341 38.89 27.52 33.69
CA GLN A 341 37.62 26.76 33.67
C GLN A 341 36.51 27.54 32.90
N ILE A 342 36.48 28.87 33.06
CA ILE A 342 35.54 29.71 32.29
C ILE A 342 35.90 29.71 30.82
N GLU A 343 37.19 29.87 30.51
CA GLU A 343 37.72 29.84 29.13
C GLU A 343 37.48 28.48 28.45
N ALA A 344 37.66 27.36 29.18
CA ALA A 344 37.36 26.02 28.70
C ALA A 344 35.84 25.82 28.45
N THR A 345 34.99 26.42 29.28
CA THR A 345 33.52 26.40 29.06
C THR A 345 33.13 27.22 27.87
N LEU A 346 33.72 28.42 27.69
CA LEU A 346 33.52 29.23 26.50
C LEU A 346 33.97 28.55 25.21
N ALA A 347 35.12 27.82 25.28
CA ALA A 347 35.61 27.05 24.13
C ALA A 347 34.59 25.95 23.72
N ARG A 348 33.94 25.26 24.68
CA ARG A 348 32.89 24.28 24.43
C ARG A 348 31.65 24.93 23.85
N LEU A 349 31.19 26.07 24.40
CA LEU A 349 30.05 26.80 23.88
C LEU A 349 30.29 27.28 22.45
N ARG A 350 31.50 27.75 22.14
CA ARG A 350 31.88 28.15 20.76
C ARG A 350 31.86 26.95 19.80
N GLU A 351 32.31 25.80 20.24
CA GLU A 351 32.27 24.57 19.43
C GLU A 351 30.82 24.12 19.21
N GLN A 352 29.98 24.14 20.25
CA GLN A 352 28.56 23.87 20.13
C GLN A 352 27.87 24.87 19.18
N SER A 353 28.12 26.17 19.35
CA SER A 353 27.60 27.19 18.42
C SER A 353 27.99 26.94 16.97
N ARG A 354 29.21 26.46 16.70
CA ARG A 354 29.63 26.11 15.34
C ARG A 354 28.89 24.92 14.79
N THR A 355 28.63 23.91 15.64
CA THR A 355 27.86 22.72 15.26
C THR A 355 26.44 23.12 14.90
N GLU A 356 25.78 23.93 15.74
CA GLU A 356 24.42 24.41 15.51
C GLU A 356 24.33 25.31 14.25
N VAL A 357 25.32 26.18 14.01
CA VAL A 357 25.40 26.96 12.75
C VAL A 357 25.55 26.03 11.55
N GLY A 358 26.29 24.92 11.69
CA GLY A 358 26.38 23.90 10.65
C GLY A 358 25.01 23.29 10.36
N GLU A 359 24.24 22.90 11.40
CA GLU A 359 22.89 22.38 11.24
C GLU A 359 21.93 23.39 10.56
N VAL A 360 22.00 24.67 10.93
CA VAL A 360 21.21 25.73 10.26
C VAL A 360 21.52 25.81 8.76
N ASN A 361 22.81 25.76 8.37
CA ASN A 361 23.21 25.81 6.97
C ASN A 361 22.74 24.56 6.19
N ASP A 362 22.81 23.38 6.80
CA ASP A 362 22.33 22.14 6.19
C ASP A 362 20.80 22.16 6.00
N LEU A 363 20.06 22.65 7.00
CA LEU A 363 18.60 22.83 6.91
C LEU A 363 18.23 23.86 5.82
N GLU A 364 19.02 24.94 5.68
CA GLU A 364 18.81 25.95 4.64
C GLU A 364 19.02 25.37 3.24
N ALA A 365 20.09 24.61 3.03
CA ALA A 365 20.36 23.94 1.78
C ALA A 365 19.24 22.95 1.40
N ARG A 366 18.75 22.19 2.37
CA ARG A 366 17.64 21.25 2.15
C ARG A 366 16.31 21.95 1.85
N LEU A 367 16.05 23.08 2.53
CA LEU A 367 14.87 23.92 2.25
C LEU A 367 14.91 24.52 0.84
N ASP A 368 16.08 24.94 0.39
CA ASP A 368 16.24 25.48 -0.96
C ASP A 368 16.01 24.40 -2.03
N GLU A 369 16.52 23.19 -1.81
CA GLU A 369 16.31 22.03 -2.67
C GLU A 369 14.82 21.67 -2.79
N LEU A 370 14.14 21.42 -1.67
CA LEU A 370 12.71 21.08 -1.66
C LEU A 370 11.82 22.21 -2.19
N SER A 371 12.23 23.48 -1.98
CA SER A 371 11.51 24.63 -2.51
C SER A 371 11.69 24.79 -4.02
N ALA A 372 12.80 24.31 -4.58
CA ALA A 372 13.02 24.25 -6.02
C ALA A 372 12.20 23.12 -6.65
N GLU A 373 12.25 21.93 -6.08
CA GLU A 373 11.45 20.76 -6.49
C GLU A 373 9.95 21.06 -6.48
N LYS A 374 9.44 21.66 -5.39
CA LYS A 374 8.04 22.08 -5.32
C LYS A 374 7.66 23.05 -6.45
N ARG A 375 8.55 24.02 -6.77
CA ARG A 375 8.28 24.98 -7.86
C ARG A 375 8.24 24.31 -9.22
N GLU A 376 9.09 23.32 -9.44
CA GLU A 376 9.12 22.51 -10.66
C GLU A 376 7.82 21.71 -10.81
N TYR A 377 7.38 21.03 -9.76
CA TYR A 377 6.12 20.27 -9.72
C TYR A 377 4.89 21.16 -9.94
N GLU A 378 4.82 22.32 -9.27
CA GLU A 378 3.74 23.29 -9.51
C GLU A 378 3.73 23.83 -10.95
N GLN A 379 4.89 23.99 -11.58
CA GLN A 379 5.01 24.45 -12.96
C GLN A 379 4.55 23.36 -13.93
N ALA A 380 5.03 22.13 -13.75
CA ALA A 380 4.63 21.00 -14.57
C ALA A 380 3.11 20.78 -14.52
N ARG A 381 2.51 20.81 -13.31
CA ARG A 381 1.05 20.68 -13.14
C ARG A 381 0.25 21.79 -13.82
N ARG A 382 0.73 23.04 -13.79
CA ARG A 382 0.05 24.16 -14.48
C ARG A 382 0.13 24.01 -15.99
N GLU A 383 1.28 23.60 -16.52
CA GLU A 383 1.47 23.39 -17.95
C GLU A 383 0.63 22.19 -18.44
N ARG A 384 0.60 21.09 -17.67
CA ARG A 384 -0.26 19.94 -17.94
C ARG A 384 -1.72 20.34 -18.01
N ALA A 385 -2.24 21.06 -17.02
CA ALA A 385 -3.63 21.52 -17.01
C ALA A 385 -3.96 22.41 -18.23
N ARG A 386 -3.02 23.26 -18.63
CA ARG A 386 -3.20 24.11 -19.83
C ARG A 386 -3.25 23.32 -21.12
N LEU A 387 -2.41 22.29 -21.25
CA LEU A 387 -2.41 21.41 -22.42
C LEU A 387 -3.66 20.53 -22.46
N GLU A 388 -4.13 20.04 -21.31
CA GLU A 388 -5.39 19.31 -21.19
C GLU A 388 -6.60 20.16 -21.61
N ASP A 389 -6.66 21.42 -21.17
CA ASP A 389 -7.71 22.36 -21.59
C ASP A 389 -7.66 22.57 -23.12
N ARG A 390 -6.46 22.74 -23.68
CA ARG A 390 -6.28 22.94 -25.11
C ARG A 390 -6.63 21.67 -25.90
N ARG A 391 -6.29 20.48 -25.39
CA ARG A 391 -6.68 19.20 -26.01
C ARG A 391 -8.21 19.09 -26.10
N ALA A 392 -8.90 19.40 -24.99
CA ALA A 392 -10.37 19.36 -24.96
C ALA A 392 -11.00 20.35 -25.95
N GLU A 393 -10.38 21.54 -26.17
CA GLU A 393 -10.83 22.51 -27.17
C GLU A 393 -10.69 21.96 -28.59
N VAL A 394 -9.53 21.37 -28.92
CA VAL A 394 -9.28 20.74 -30.23
C VAL A 394 -10.19 19.54 -30.47
N GLU A 395 -10.40 18.68 -29.47
CA GLU A 395 -11.35 17.55 -29.55
C GLU A 395 -12.79 18.05 -29.85
N SER A 396 -13.22 19.14 -29.22
CA SER A 396 -14.52 19.75 -29.48
C SER A 396 -14.61 20.33 -30.89
N GLU A 397 -13.53 20.90 -31.42
CA GLU A 397 -13.43 21.39 -32.78
C GLU A 397 -13.51 20.25 -33.81
N GLN A 398 -12.77 19.15 -33.58
CA GLN A 398 -12.84 17.95 -34.41
C GLN A 398 -14.26 17.40 -34.48
N ALA A 399 -14.93 17.23 -33.33
CA ALA A 399 -16.31 16.74 -33.31
C ALA A 399 -17.27 17.65 -34.11
N ALA A 400 -17.08 18.97 -34.02
CA ALA A 400 -17.90 19.91 -34.79
C ALA A 400 -17.61 19.87 -36.30
N ILE A 401 -16.38 19.61 -36.71
CA ILE A 401 -16.03 19.42 -38.13
C ILE A 401 -16.61 18.10 -38.63
N GLU A 402 -16.50 17.00 -37.89
CA GLU A 402 -17.08 15.70 -38.24
C GLU A 402 -18.60 15.79 -38.43
N GLU A 403 -19.31 16.49 -37.54
CA GLU A 403 -20.75 16.72 -37.69
C GLU A 403 -21.08 17.50 -38.97
N ARG A 404 -20.26 18.50 -39.34
CA ARG A 404 -20.45 19.26 -40.59
C ARG A 404 -20.19 18.41 -41.84
N VAL A 405 -19.14 17.61 -41.83
CA VAL A 405 -18.83 16.69 -42.93
C VAL A 405 -19.99 15.70 -43.15
N GLU A 406 -20.52 15.13 -42.07
CA GLU A 406 -21.65 14.20 -42.16
C GLU A 406 -22.90 14.88 -42.73
N ALA A 407 -23.23 16.08 -42.28
CA ALA A 407 -24.34 16.85 -42.82
C ALA A 407 -24.17 17.20 -44.34
N LEU A 408 -22.93 17.50 -44.75
CA LEU A 408 -22.64 17.74 -46.18
C LEU A 408 -22.75 16.46 -47.01
N ARG A 409 -22.40 15.30 -46.49
CA ARG A 409 -22.58 14.00 -47.16
C ARG A 409 -24.05 13.65 -47.33
N GLU A 410 -24.85 13.80 -46.27
CA GLU A 410 -26.31 13.63 -46.39
C GLU A 410 -26.88 14.56 -47.44
N ARG A 411 -26.37 15.81 -47.52
CA ARG A 411 -26.80 16.77 -48.53
C ARG A 411 -26.39 16.35 -49.95
N ARG A 412 -25.15 15.81 -50.11
CA ARG A 412 -24.64 15.25 -51.36
C ARG A 412 -25.55 14.13 -51.88
N GLU A 413 -25.91 13.17 -51.01
CA GLU A 413 -26.80 12.07 -51.35
C GLU A 413 -28.17 12.57 -51.78
N ALA A 414 -28.75 13.51 -51.05
CA ALA A 414 -30.04 14.09 -51.39
C ALA A 414 -30.02 14.80 -52.74
N ILE A 415 -28.95 15.54 -53.08
CA ILE A 415 -28.81 16.18 -54.41
C ILE A 415 -28.62 15.15 -55.51
N THR A 416 -27.90 14.04 -55.24
CA THR A 416 -27.75 12.94 -56.20
C THR A 416 -29.10 12.30 -56.53
N ASP A 417 -29.95 12.05 -55.53
CA ASP A 417 -31.32 11.56 -55.73
C ASP A 417 -32.21 12.56 -56.52
N GLU A 418 -32.06 13.87 -56.25
CA GLU A 418 -32.77 14.93 -57.00
C GLU A 418 -32.33 14.93 -58.45
N ILE A 419 -31.06 14.75 -58.78
CA ILE A 419 -30.50 14.63 -60.10
C ILE A 419 -31.11 13.42 -60.81
N GLU A 420 -31.18 12.23 -60.19
CA GLU A 420 -31.86 11.05 -60.77
C GLU A 420 -33.30 11.30 -61.07
N SER A 421 -34.03 12.00 -60.21
CA SER A 421 -35.43 12.33 -60.43
C SER A 421 -35.63 13.26 -61.65
N VAL A 422 -34.77 14.29 -61.81
CA VAL A 422 -34.80 15.21 -62.92
C VAL A 422 -34.43 14.52 -64.24
N GLN A 423 -33.46 13.58 -64.20
CA GLN A 423 -33.10 12.74 -65.34
C GLN A 423 -34.29 11.90 -65.83
N ALA A 424 -34.98 11.22 -64.92
CA ALA A 424 -36.16 10.43 -65.24
C ALA A 424 -37.28 11.30 -65.91
N ASP A 425 -37.45 12.56 -65.48
CA ASP A 425 -38.35 13.52 -66.07
C ASP A 425 -37.91 13.88 -67.48
N VAL A 426 -36.59 14.05 -67.72
CA VAL A 426 -36.04 14.34 -69.06
C VAL A 426 -36.26 13.19 -70.05
N GLU A 427 -35.97 11.93 -69.57
CA GLU A 427 -36.22 10.71 -70.35
C GLU A 427 -37.71 10.59 -70.81
N ALA A 428 -38.62 10.91 -69.89
CA ALA A 428 -40.05 10.83 -70.14
C ALA A 428 -40.53 11.83 -71.20
N LEU A 429 -39.75 12.86 -71.53
CA LEU A 429 -40.12 13.90 -72.56
C LEU A 429 -39.79 13.48 -74.00
N GLU A 430 -39.18 12.29 -74.27
CA GLU A 430 -38.89 11.70 -75.60
C GLU A 430 -38.45 12.73 -76.63
N ALA A 431 -37.33 13.43 -76.45
CA ALA A 431 -36.89 14.49 -77.41
C ALA A 431 -35.76 13.97 -78.29
N ASP A 432 -36.02 13.95 -79.64
CA ASP A 432 -35.02 13.65 -80.67
C ASP A 432 -33.84 14.64 -80.58
N GLY A 433 -32.66 14.17 -80.21
CA GLY A 433 -31.41 14.93 -80.15
C GLY A 433 -30.83 15.17 -78.75
N ALA A 434 -31.54 14.80 -77.66
CA ALA A 434 -31.08 14.88 -76.32
C ALA A 434 -30.41 13.56 -75.78
N ASP A 435 -30.54 12.47 -76.58
CA ASP A 435 -30.08 11.13 -76.15
C ASP A 435 -28.63 11.11 -75.71
N VAL A 436 -27.70 11.76 -76.41
CA VAL A 436 -26.25 11.76 -76.03
C VAL A 436 -25.99 12.54 -74.74
N VAL A 437 -26.67 13.65 -74.52
CA VAL A 437 -26.53 14.45 -73.30
C VAL A 437 -27.15 13.72 -72.14
N LEU A 438 -28.24 13.01 -72.34
CA LEU A 438 -28.91 12.21 -71.33
C LEU A 438 -28.06 10.99 -70.92
N ASP A 439 -27.53 10.23 -71.92
CA ASP A 439 -26.63 9.10 -71.67
C ASP A 439 -25.39 9.51 -70.83
N LEU A 440 -24.80 10.69 -71.16
CA LEU A 440 -23.65 11.21 -70.37
C LEU A 440 -24.06 11.65 -68.96
N HIS A 441 -25.26 12.17 -68.78
CA HIS A 441 -25.77 12.46 -67.43
C HIS A 441 -26.02 11.21 -66.64
N GLU A 442 -26.55 10.14 -67.21
CA GLU A 442 -26.76 8.85 -66.60
C GLU A 442 -25.40 8.21 -66.16
N GLU A 443 -24.42 8.22 -67.09
CA GLU A 443 -23.08 7.71 -66.82
C GLU A 443 -22.39 8.50 -65.70
N ALA A 444 -22.47 9.84 -65.73
CA ALA A 444 -21.90 10.66 -64.69
C ALA A 444 -22.59 10.44 -63.32
N ASN A 445 -23.91 10.23 -63.30
CA ASN A 445 -24.67 9.93 -62.07
C ASN A 445 -24.32 8.54 -61.49
N GLN A 446 -24.17 7.55 -62.38
CA GLN A 446 -23.70 6.22 -61.98
C GLN A 446 -22.30 6.25 -61.35
N LEU A 447 -21.37 7.01 -61.98
CA LEU A 447 -20.01 7.20 -61.45
C LEU A 447 -20.03 7.91 -60.10
N GLU A 448 -20.89 8.92 -59.92
CA GLU A 448 -21.08 9.62 -58.66
C GLU A 448 -21.56 8.69 -57.53
N TYR A 449 -22.57 7.89 -57.81
CA TYR A 449 -23.10 6.92 -56.85
C TYR A 449 -22.05 5.89 -56.46
N GLU A 450 -21.31 5.34 -57.43
CA GLU A 450 -20.20 4.39 -57.17
C GLU A 450 -19.07 5.05 -56.37
N LEU A 451 -18.76 6.32 -56.66
CA LEU A 451 -17.77 7.09 -55.93
C LEU A 451 -18.20 7.28 -54.48
N GLY A 452 -19.46 7.68 -54.23
CA GLY A 452 -19.99 7.83 -52.87
C GLY A 452 -19.93 6.55 -52.05
N GLN A 453 -20.20 5.38 -52.64
CA GLN A 453 -20.06 4.10 -51.97
C GLN A 453 -18.59 3.79 -51.60
N LEU A 454 -17.67 4.03 -52.54
CA LEU A 454 -16.25 3.79 -52.30
C LEU A 454 -15.67 4.71 -51.21
N GLU A 455 -16.08 5.99 -51.20
CA GLU A 455 -15.69 6.95 -50.19
C GLU A 455 -16.21 6.55 -48.79
N ASN A 456 -17.46 6.10 -48.67
CA ASN A 456 -18.00 5.60 -47.41
C ASN A 456 -17.27 4.33 -46.92
N ASP A 457 -16.91 3.41 -47.83
CA ASP A 457 -16.13 2.23 -47.49
C ASP A 457 -14.70 2.60 -47.06
N PHE A 458 -14.08 3.57 -47.74
CA PHE A 458 -12.74 4.09 -47.37
C PHE A 458 -12.74 4.69 -45.98
N GLU A 459 -13.71 5.57 -45.67
CA GLU A 459 -13.80 6.19 -44.34
C GLU A 459 -14.02 5.21 -43.23
N ARG A 460 -14.85 4.18 -43.46
CA ARG A 460 -15.04 3.12 -42.46
C ARG A 460 -13.75 2.36 -42.17
N ILE A 461 -12.97 2.05 -43.23
CA ILE A 461 -11.68 1.36 -43.07
C ILE A 461 -10.64 2.28 -42.42
N ASP A 462 -10.58 3.53 -42.84
CA ASP A 462 -9.66 4.52 -42.30
C ASP A 462 -9.95 4.82 -40.80
N ALA A 463 -11.23 4.92 -40.43
CA ALA A 463 -11.62 5.03 -39.01
C ALA A 463 -11.16 3.80 -38.17
N ASN A 464 -11.33 2.60 -38.73
CA ASN A 464 -10.84 1.38 -38.05
C ASN A 464 -9.31 1.38 -37.91
N ILE A 465 -8.58 1.80 -38.93
CA ILE A 465 -7.13 1.93 -38.90
C ILE A 465 -6.69 2.91 -37.79
N ARG A 466 -7.31 4.09 -37.73
CA ARG A 466 -7.02 5.12 -36.71
C ARG A 466 -7.31 4.60 -35.29
N GLU A 467 -8.41 3.88 -35.08
CA GLU A 467 -8.74 3.27 -33.81
C GLU A 467 -7.66 2.25 -33.38
N ILE A 468 -7.24 1.39 -34.32
CA ILE A 468 -6.19 0.40 -34.09
C ILE A 468 -4.85 1.08 -33.81
N GLU A 469 -4.45 2.09 -34.58
CA GLU A 469 -3.22 2.86 -34.37
C GLU A 469 -3.20 3.55 -33.02
N SER A 470 -4.33 4.12 -32.57
CA SER A 470 -4.47 4.72 -31.24
C SER A 470 -4.25 3.68 -30.14
N ARG A 471 -4.88 2.50 -30.23
CA ARG A 471 -4.67 1.41 -29.27
C ARG A 471 -3.25 0.87 -29.28
N ILE A 472 -2.59 0.88 -30.44
CA ILE A 472 -1.17 0.49 -30.55
C ILE A 472 -0.26 1.53 -29.88
N ALA A 473 -0.60 2.82 -29.97
CA ALA A 473 0.16 3.88 -29.32
C ALA A 473 0.15 3.74 -27.78
N ASP A 474 -0.96 3.27 -27.22
CA ASP A 474 -1.10 3.03 -25.77
C ASP A 474 -0.28 1.84 -25.26
N GLN A 475 0.28 1.01 -26.16
CA GLN A 475 1.01 -0.20 -25.78
C GLN A 475 2.19 0.08 -24.82
N SER A 476 2.96 1.12 -25.09
CA SER A 476 4.14 1.46 -24.26
C SER A 476 3.73 1.81 -22.83
N GLU A 477 2.65 2.54 -22.65
CA GLU A 477 2.12 2.89 -21.33
C GLU A 477 1.63 1.65 -20.57
N ILE A 478 0.95 0.72 -21.28
CA ILE A 478 0.50 -0.54 -20.69
C ILE A 478 1.69 -1.42 -20.29
N GLU A 479 2.75 -1.47 -21.10
CA GLU A 479 3.99 -2.21 -20.80
C GLU A 479 4.69 -1.64 -19.56
N ASP A 480 4.83 -0.32 -19.45
CA ASP A 480 5.44 0.35 -18.30
C ASP A 480 4.62 0.13 -17.02
N ARG A 481 3.30 0.18 -17.14
CA ARG A 481 2.39 -0.11 -16.03
C ARG A 481 2.47 -1.58 -15.60
N LEU A 482 2.60 -2.51 -16.56
CA LEU A 482 2.80 -3.94 -16.28
C LEU A 482 4.12 -4.20 -15.53
N GLU A 483 5.20 -3.49 -15.90
CA GLU A 483 6.49 -3.57 -15.21
C GLU A 483 6.36 -3.02 -13.78
N THR A 484 5.72 -1.88 -13.59
CA THR A 484 5.48 -1.26 -12.27
C THR A 484 4.71 -2.19 -11.36
N VAL A 485 3.54 -2.68 -11.78
CA VAL A 485 2.71 -3.63 -11.02
C VAL A 485 3.48 -4.92 -10.69
N SER A 486 4.28 -5.41 -11.62
CA SER A 486 5.11 -6.60 -11.39
C SER A 486 6.17 -6.36 -10.32
N GLY A 487 6.80 -5.18 -10.32
CA GLY A 487 7.76 -4.76 -9.29
C GLY A 487 7.13 -4.57 -7.91
N GLU A 488 5.93 -4.02 -7.84
CA GLU A 488 5.16 -3.89 -6.59
C GLU A 488 4.82 -5.25 -5.98
N ILE A 489 4.34 -6.19 -6.78
CA ILE A 489 4.08 -7.58 -6.34
C ILE A 489 5.34 -8.23 -5.78
N GLU A 490 6.50 -8.08 -6.43
CA GLU A 490 7.77 -8.63 -5.96
C GLU A 490 8.23 -7.97 -4.67
N SER A 491 8.06 -6.65 -4.54
CA SER A 491 8.35 -5.88 -3.33
C SER A 491 7.50 -6.35 -2.14
N LEU A 492 6.18 -6.50 -2.33
CA LEU A 492 5.27 -6.97 -1.29
C LEU A 492 5.57 -8.41 -0.87
N ARG A 493 5.88 -9.30 -1.82
CA ARG A 493 6.32 -10.67 -1.51
C ARG A 493 7.60 -10.69 -0.71
N THR A 494 8.59 -9.89 -1.10
CA THR A 494 9.85 -9.76 -0.35
C THR A 494 9.61 -9.22 1.07
N LYS A 495 8.63 -8.33 1.24
CA LYS A 495 8.22 -7.82 2.56
C LYS A 495 7.64 -8.94 3.43
N ILE A 496 6.77 -9.79 2.88
CA ILE A 496 6.25 -10.98 3.59
C ILE A 496 7.40 -11.92 3.96
N ASP A 497 8.28 -12.25 3.01
CA ASP A 497 9.44 -13.11 3.26
C ASP A 497 10.31 -12.59 4.41
N ARG A 498 10.56 -11.28 4.47
CA ARG A 498 11.33 -10.67 5.56
C ARG A 498 10.61 -10.76 6.90
N ILE A 499 9.30 -10.53 6.94
CA ILE A 499 8.49 -10.66 8.16
C ILE A 499 8.54 -12.10 8.68
N GLU A 500 8.44 -13.09 7.79
CA GLU A 500 8.54 -14.51 8.13
C GLU A 500 9.93 -14.87 8.69
N ASP A 501 11.00 -14.38 8.05
CA ASP A 501 12.37 -14.63 8.50
C ASP A 501 12.63 -14.00 9.87
N GLU A 502 12.19 -12.76 10.10
CA GLU A 502 12.29 -12.06 11.40
C GLU A 502 11.51 -12.80 12.50
N ALA A 503 10.30 -13.28 12.20
CA ALA A 503 9.50 -14.06 13.14
C ALA A 503 10.20 -15.38 13.51
N VAL A 504 10.71 -16.11 12.54
CA VAL A 504 11.45 -17.36 12.76
C VAL A 504 12.72 -17.10 13.58
N GLU A 505 13.46 -16.03 13.31
CA GLU A 505 14.67 -15.68 14.07
C GLU A 505 14.34 -15.39 15.54
N GLN A 506 13.33 -14.60 15.83
CA GLN A 506 12.87 -14.30 17.19
C GLN A 506 12.41 -15.55 17.94
N PHE A 507 11.61 -16.41 17.31
CA PHE A 507 11.20 -17.68 17.90
C PHE A 507 12.40 -18.55 18.24
N ASN A 508 13.37 -18.66 17.33
CA ASN A 508 14.58 -19.46 17.54
C ASN A 508 15.44 -18.94 18.68
N GLU A 509 15.60 -17.62 18.81
CA GLU A 509 16.34 -16.99 19.92
C GLU A 509 15.69 -17.34 21.28
N HIS A 510 14.38 -17.13 21.39
CA HIS A 510 13.66 -17.42 22.63
C HIS A 510 13.56 -18.92 22.94
N MET A 511 13.40 -19.80 21.94
CA MET A 511 13.44 -21.23 22.17
C MET A 511 14.81 -21.69 22.70
N GLU A 512 15.92 -21.16 22.16
CA GLU A 512 17.25 -21.47 22.65
C GLU A 512 17.45 -21.03 24.09
N GLU A 513 16.98 -19.84 24.48
CA GLU A 513 17.01 -19.35 25.85
C GLU A 513 16.20 -20.24 26.81
N ILE A 514 14.98 -20.61 26.45
CA ILE A 514 14.10 -21.43 27.28
C ILE A 514 14.64 -22.87 27.41
N VAL A 515 15.16 -23.46 26.33
CA VAL A 515 15.78 -24.80 26.36
C VAL A 515 17.02 -24.78 27.28
N ALA A 516 17.84 -23.72 27.19
CA ALA A 516 19.01 -23.57 28.06
C ALA A 516 18.60 -23.39 29.55
N LEU A 517 17.53 -22.66 29.83
CA LEU A 517 16.96 -22.48 31.18
C LEU A 517 16.45 -23.80 31.76
N LEU A 518 15.79 -24.62 30.93
CA LEU A 518 15.23 -25.90 31.36
C LEU A 518 16.32 -26.99 31.55
N ASP A 519 17.49 -26.85 30.93
CA ASP A 519 18.66 -27.78 31.05
C ASP A 519 18.27 -29.27 30.94
N TYR A 520 17.53 -29.65 29.90
CA TYR A 520 17.15 -31.04 29.67
C TYR A 520 18.34 -31.86 29.18
N ALA A 521 18.63 -32.96 29.85
CA ALA A 521 19.80 -33.80 29.52
C ALA A 521 19.76 -34.38 28.09
N ASN A 522 18.58 -34.57 27.54
CA ASN A 522 18.35 -35.20 26.24
C ASN A 522 18.01 -34.20 25.12
N LEU A 523 17.66 -32.95 25.46
CA LEU A 523 17.25 -31.93 24.53
C LEU A 523 18.31 -30.82 24.49
N GLU A 524 19.07 -30.73 23.39
CA GLU A 524 20.17 -29.77 23.30
C GLU A 524 19.74 -28.46 22.61
N ARG A 525 18.90 -28.57 21.56
CA ARG A 525 18.45 -27.44 20.81
C ARG A 525 17.09 -27.75 20.13
N VAL A 526 16.25 -26.77 20.06
CA VAL A 526 15.02 -26.76 19.27
C VAL A 526 15.07 -25.51 18.40
N TRP A 527 14.77 -25.64 17.11
CA TRP A 527 14.70 -24.48 16.21
C TRP A 527 13.71 -24.72 15.09
N ILE A 528 13.26 -23.66 14.48
CA ILE A 528 12.38 -23.66 13.31
C ILE A 528 13.23 -23.32 12.09
N GLU A 529 13.05 -24.09 11.01
CA GLU A 529 13.59 -23.79 9.69
C GLU A 529 12.47 -23.44 8.73
N ARG A 530 12.61 -22.29 8.07
CA ARG A 530 11.72 -21.90 6.98
C ARG A 530 12.15 -22.60 5.71
N THR A 531 11.29 -23.45 5.17
CA THR A 531 11.52 -24.20 3.93
C THR A 531 10.45 -23.88 2.90
N GLN A 532 10.82 -23.97 1.60
CA GLN A 532 9.86 -23.82 0.51
C GLN A 532 9.47 -25.18 -0.03
N ARG A 533 8.16 -25.44 -0.09
CA ARG A 533 7.61 -26.67 -0.65
C ARG A 533 6.65 -26.38 -1.80
N GLU A 534 6.75 -27.18 -2.87
CA GLU A 534 5.76 -27.15 -3.94
C GLU A 534 4.51 -27.94 -3.51
N VAL A 535 3.41 -27.24 -3.35
CA VAL A 535 2.10 -27.82 -2.97
C VAL A 535 1.14 -27.72 -4.15
N ARG A 536 0.42 -28.80 -4.42
CA ARG A 536 -0.56 -28.83 -5.50
C ARG A 536 -1.93 -28.34 -4.98
N GLU A 537 -2.32 -27.16 -5.39
CA GLU A 537 -3.67 -26.61 -5.16
C GLU A 537 -4.52 -26.76 -6.43
N GLY A 538 -5.43 -27.74 -6.42
CA GLY A 538 -6.27 -28.03 -7.57
C GLY A 538 -5.48 -28.47 -8.81
N ARG A 539 -5.39 -27.61 -9.83
CA ARG A 539 -4.65 -27.87 -11.08
C ARG A 539 -3.30 -27.16 -11.17
N GLN A 540 -3.00 -26.28 -10.23
CA GLN A 540 -1.75 -25.50 -10.21
C GLN A 540 -0.80 -26.03 -9.14
N THR A 541 0.49 -25.88 -9.37
CA THR A 541 1.54 -26.10 -8.37
C THR A 541 1.93 -24.73 -7.84
N VAL A 542 1.75 -24.53 -6.52
CA VAL A 542 2.08 -23.28 -5.82
C VAL A 542 3.24 -23.56 -4.87
N THR A 543 4.21 -22.67 -4.84
CA THR A 543 5.28 -22.71 -3.85
C THR A 543 4.76 -22.08 -2.57
N LYS A 544 4.76 -22.84 -1.46
CA LYS A 544 4.41 -22.36 -0.13
C LYS A 544 5.60 -22.42 0.81
N ASN A 545 5.74 -21.40 1.64
CA ASN A 545 6.64 -21.44 2.76
C ASN A 545 6.03 -22.31 3.87
N THR A 546 6.81 -23.22 4.44
CA THR A 546 6.46 -24.03 5.60
C THR A 546 7.50 -23.85 6.68
N PHE A 547 7.08 -23.91 7.94
CA PHE A 547 7.97 -23.79 9.10
C PHE A 547 8.07 -25.17 9.76
N ASP A 548 9.24 -25.79 9.59
CA ASP A 548 9.52 -27.12 10.08
C ASP A 548 10.30 -27.04 11.41
N LEU A 549 9.85 -27.78 12.45
CA LEU A 549 10.52 -27.82 13.73
C LEU A 549 11.59 -28.91 13.76
N HIS A 550 12.79 -28.56 14.14
CA HIS A 550 13.94 -29.42 14.28
C HIS A 550 14.37 -29.57 15.72
N VAL A 551 14.82 -30.74 16.10
CA VAL A 551 15.24 -31.05 17.47
C VAL A 551 16.61 -31.70 17.45
N ILE A 552 17.58 -31.15 18.20
CA ILE A 552 18.86 -31.82 18.45
C ILE A 552 18.83 -32.51 19.83
N ARG A 553 19.12 -33.78 19.80
CA ARG A 553 19.22 -34.64 21.00
C ARG A 553 20.65 -35.06 21.29
N LYS A 554 20.94 -35.30 22.55
CA LYS A 554 22.20 -35.93 23.00
C LYS A 554 21.97 -37.41 23.29
N SER A 555 22.80 -38.25 22.70
CA SER A 555 22.84 -39.67 23.05
C SER A 555 23.52 -39.86 24.43
N ALA A 556 23.33 -41.03 25.06
CA ALA A 556 24.01 -41.39 26.31
C ALA A 556 25.55 -41.34 26.19
N SER A 557 26.11 -41.35 24.98
CA SER A 557 27.54 -41.18 24.71
C SER A 557 27.98 -39.73 24.54
N GLY A 558 27.05 -38.75 24.64
CA GLY A 558 27.32 -37.33 24.46
C GLY A 558 27.37 -36.86 22.98
N THR A 559 26.98 -37.72 22.03
CA THR A 559 26.92 -37.34 20.62
C THR A 559 25.59 -36.68 20.31
N ALA A 560 25.61 -35.45 19.76
CA ALA A 560 24.44 -34.76 19.28
C ALA A 560 24.00 -35.33 17.93
N TYR A 561 22.69 -35.48 17.73
CA TYR A 561 22.07 -35.88 16.49
C TYR A 561 20.72 -35.20 16.32
N GLU A 562 20.37 -34.91 15.08
CA GLU A 562 19.06 -34.37 14.73
C GLU A 562 18.01 -35.49 14.78
N ASP A 563 16.87 -35.16 15.35
CA ASP A 563 15.71 -36.07 15.45
C ASP A 563 14.43 -35.34 15.05
N THR A 564 13.39 -36.08 14.75
CA THR A 564 12.07 -35.54 14.40
C THR A 564 11.16 -35.58 15.61
N VAL A 565 10.15 -34.71 15.64
CA VAL A 565 9.16 -34.63 16.74
C VAL A 565 8.46 -35.97 16.99
N ASP A 566 8.22 -36.74 15.92
CA ASP A 566 7.59 -38.07 16.00
C ASP A 566 8.35 -39.09 16.85
N HIS A 567 9.67 -38.95 16.94
CA HIS A 567 10.52 -39.84 17.70
C HIS A 567 10.69 -39.41 19.16
N LEU A 568 10.16 -38.24 19.54
CA LEU A 568 10.19 -37.77 20.94
C LEU A 568 9.21 -38.60 21.79
N SER A 569 9.58 -38.84 23.04
CA SER A 569 8.64 -39.36 24.05
C SER A 569 7.51 -38.34 24.29
N GLU A 570 6.40 -38.79 24.86
CA GLU A 570 5.26 -37.93 25.19
C GLU A 570 5.69 -36.71 26.04
N SER A 571 6.47 -36.93 27.09
CA SER A 571 6.98 -35.86 27.93
C SER A 571 7.92 -34.89 27.18
N GLU A 572 8.77 -35.40 26.27
CA GLU A 572 9.65 -34.52 25.46
C GLU A 572 8.84 -33.69 24.47
N ARG A 573 7.77 -34.25 23.89
CA ARG A 573 6.86 -33.49 23.01
C ARG A 573 6.08 -32.40 23.76
N GLU A 574 5.61 -32.70 24.95
CA GLU A 574 4.94 -31.73 25.82
C GLU A 574 5.86 -30.56 26.19
N VAL A 575 7.10 -30.87 26.55
CA VAL A 575 8.11 -29.83 26.83
C VAL A 575 8.45 -29.03 25.58
N THR A 576 8.68 -29.67 24.44
CA THR A 576 8.97 -28.97 23.19
C THR A 576 7.82 -28.06 22.79
N GLY A 577 6.56 -28.53 22.90
CA GLY A 577 5.37 -27.72 22.67
C GLY A 577 5.27 -26.52 23.64
N LEU A 578 5.60 -26.71 24.89
CA LEU A 578 5.62 -25.62 25.86
C LEU A 578 6.73 -24.58 25.53
N VAL A 579 7.94 -25.05 25.18
CA VAL A 579 9.05 -24.19 24.74
C VAL A 579 8.64 -23.35 23.54
N PHE A 580 8.00 -23.96 22.55
CA PHE A 580 7.49 -23.26 21.37
C PHE A 580 6.43 -22.19 21.72
N ALA A 581 5.44 -22.54 22.55
CA ALA A 581 4.38 -21.63 22.94
C ALA A 581 4.91 -20.45 23.80
N LEU A 582 5.88 -20.71 24.67
CA LEU A 582 6.54 -19.67 25.45
C LEU A 582 7.46 -18.78 24.59
N ALA A 583 8.14 -19.36 23.61
CA ALA A 583 8.90 -18.56 22.65
C ALA A 583 7.96 -17.60 21.88
N GLY A 584 6.77 -18.07 21.49
CA GLY A 584 5.75 -17.20 20.89
C GLY A 584 5.24 -16.10 21.82
N TYR A 585 5.10 -16.40 23.13
CA TYR A 585 4.75 -15.38 24.13
C TYR A 585 5.78 -14.23 24.17
N LEU A 586 7.06 -14.55 24.05
CA LEU A 586 8.15 -13.56 24.07
C LEU A 586 8.35 -12.89 22.69
N ALA A 587 8.40 -13.68 21.61
CA ALA A 587 8.66 -13.19 20.27
C ALA A 587 7.60 -12.21 19.74
N HIS A 588 6.35 -12.38 20.18
CA HIS A 588 5.25 -11.48 19.82
C HIS A 588 4.95 -10.41 20.87
N ASP A 589 5.80 -10.24 21.89
CA ASP A 589 5.61 -9.26 22.96
C ASP A 589 4.21 -9.35 23.61
N VAL A 590 3.70 -10.60 23.76
CA VAL A 590 2.33 -10.84 24.26
C VAL A 590 2.11 -10.19 25.62
N TYR A 591 3.16 -10.12 26.45
CA TYR A 591 3.16 -9.48 27.77
C TYR A 591 2.78 -7.99 27.75
N GLU A 592 2.95 -7.30 26.63
CA GLU A 592 2.55 -5.90 26.50
C GLU A 592 1.04 -5.72 26.39
N ARG A 593 0.33 -6.73 25.85
CA ARG A 593 -1.10 -6.69 25.55
C ARG A 593 -1.95 -7.52 26.50
N VAL A 594 -1.42 -8.66 26.93
CA VAL A 594 -2.11 -9.64 27.77
C VAL A 594 -1.47 -9.65 29.16
N PRO A 595 -2.13 -9.11 30.20
CA PRO A 595 -1.55 -9.01 31.53
C PRO A 595 -1.42 -10.36 32.25
N PHE A 596 -2.12 -11.40 31.79
CA PHE A 596 -2.16 -12.73 32.41
C PHE A 596 -1.40 -13.77 31.59
N VAL A 597 -0.56 -14.57 32.27
CA VAL A 597 -0.02 -15.83 31.75
C VAL A 597 -0.54 -16.98 32.61
N LEU A 598 -1.11 -17.97 31.95
CA LEU A 598 -1.70 -19.13 32.61
C LEU A 598 -0.90 -20.38 32.25
N LEU A 599 -0.34 -21.05 33.25
CA LEU A 599 0.41 -22.30 33.09
C LEU A 599 -0.32 -23.45 33.77
N ASP A 600 -0.59 -24.52 33.05
CA ASP A 600 -1.14 -25.78 33.56
C ASP A 600 -0.42 -26.98 32.92
N SER A 601 -0.55 -28.15 33.51
CA SER A 601 0.00 -29.41 32.98
C SER A 601 1.52 -29.36 32.78
N LEU A 602 2.23 -29.09 33.87
CA LEU A 602 3.71 -29.03 33.91
C LEU A 602 4.33 -30.32 34.45
N GLU A 603 3.56 -31.41 34.58
CA GLU A 603 4.00 -32.68 35.18
C GLU A 603 5.14 -33.36 34.39
N ALA A 604 5.36 -32.96 33.13
CA ALA A 604 6.50 -33.42 32.34
C ALA A 604 7.85 -32.77 32.75
N ILE A 605 7.82 -31.76 33.62
CA ILE A 605 8.98 -30.92 34.01
C ILE A 605 9.27 -31.15 35.48
N ASP A 606 10.54 -31.31 35.83
CA ASP A 606 10.97 -31.45 37.23
C ASP A 606 10.74 -30.16 38.03
N SER A 607 10.44 -30.27 39.31
CA SER A 607 10.11 -29.14 40.21
C SER A 607 11.16 -28.02 40.22
N ASP A 608 12.47 -28.34 40.13
CA ASP A 608 13.55 -27.35 40.06
C ASP A 608 13.52 -26.55 38.76
N ARG A 609 13.17 -27.19 37.64
CA ARG A 609 13.00 -26.56 36.33
C ARG A 609 11.76 -25.71 36.27
N ILE A 610 10.65 -26.18 36.85
CA ILE A 610 9.44 -25.38 37.02
C ILE A 610 9.76 -24.10 37.80
N ALA A 611 10.54 -24.19 38.87
CA ALA A 611 10.94 -23.01 39.65
C ALA A 611 11.78 -22.02 38.81
N ALA A 612 12.71 -22.52 37.98
CA ALA A 612 13.51 -21.68 37.09
C ALA A 612 12.62 -20.99 36.03
N LEU A 613 11.68 -21.74 35.42
CA LEU A 613 10.74 -21.22 34.40
C LEU A 613 9.81 -20.15 35.01
N VAL A 614 9.21 -20.41 36.16
CA VAL A 614 8.31 -19.45 36.83
C VAL A 614 9.07 -18.18 37.18
N LYS A 615 10.31 -18.28 37.68
CA LYS A 615 11.14 -17.11 37.95
C LYS A 615 11.48 -16.31 36.71
N TYR A 616 11.76 -16.97 35.59
CA TYR A 616 12.04 -16.32 34.31
C TYR A 616 10.80 -15.56 33.79
N LEU A 617 9.62 -16.19 33.81
CA LEU A 617 8.37 -15.58 33.34
C LEU A 617 7.86 -14.48 34.28
N ASP A 618 8.19 -14.51 35.58
CA ASP A 618 7.85 -13.43 36.52
C ASP A 618 8.46 -12.06 36.09
N GLU A 619 9.52 -12.08 35.31
CA GLU A 619 10.13 -10.85 34.79
C GLU A 619 9.27 -10.16 33.71
N TYR A 620 8.42 -10.93 33.02
CA TYR A 620 7.59 -10.44 31.88
C TYR A 620 6.11 -10.30 32.25
N ALA A 621 5.55 -11.29 32.96
CA ALA A 621 4.11 -11.36 33.20
C ALA A 621 3.62 -10.37 34.27
N GLY A 622 2.52 -9.68 34.00
CA GLY A 622 1.82 -8.88 35.02
C GLY A 622 1.22 -9.76 36.12
N TYR A 623 0.53 -10.82 35.73
CA TYR A 623 -0.03 -11.86 36.61
C TYR A 623 0.34 -13.23 36.03
N LEU A 624 1.22 -13.96 36.69
CA LEU A 624 1.58 -15.34 36.34
C LEU A 624 0.84 -16.31 37.22
N VAL A 625 -0.16 -17.01 36.67
CA VAL A 625 -0.97 -17.99 37.41
C VAL A 625 -0.55 -19.40 37.02
N VAL A 626 0.00 -20.14 37.96
CA VAL A 626 0.59 -21.47 37.73
C VAL A 626 -0.14 -22.56 38.54
N ALA A 627 -0.70 -23.53 37.84
CA ALA A 627 -1.36 -24.68 38.47
C ALA A 627 -0.34 -25.79 38.73
N LEU A 628 -0.12 -26.13 40.02
CA LEU A 628 0.92 -27.07 40.45
C LEU A 628 0.39 -28.13 41.41
N LEU A 629 1.07 -29.28 41.41
CA LEU A 629 0.93 -30.25 42.48
C LEU A 629 1.61 -29.74 43.75
N PRO A 630 1.18 -30.20 44.97
CA PRO A 630 1.80 -29.75 46.22
C PRO A 630 3.29 -30.01 46.32
N GLU A 631 3.79 -31.10 45.73
CA GLU A 631 5.21 -31.47 45.67
C GLU A 631 6.02 -30.49 44.81
N ASP A 632 5.51 -30.04 43.68
CA ASP A 632 6.17 -29.11 42.79
C ASP A 632 6.17 -27.69 43.35
N ALA A 633 5.02 -27.28 43.91
CA ALA A 633 4.90 -25.99 44.58
C ALA A 633 5.86 -25.83 45.80
N ALA A 634 6.31 -26.93 46.39
CA ALA A 634 7.24 -26.89 47.51
C ALA A 634 8.67 -26.46 47.10
N ALA A 635 9.04 -26.56 45.82
CA ALA A 635 10.34 -26.12 45.29
C ALA A 635 10.38 -24.60 45.01
N LEU A 636 9.23 -23.93 44.94
CA LEU A 636 9.15 -22.49 44.67
C LEU A 636 9.26 -21.66 45.95
N PRO A 637 9.72 -20.40 45.86
CA PRO A 637 9.84 -19.48 47.00
C PRO A 637 8.54 -19.37 47.81
N GLU A 638 8.69 -19.23 49.14
CA GLU A 638 7.54 -19.05 50.04
C GLU A 638 6.87 -17.68 49.89
N GLU A 639 7.53 -16.75 49.26
CA GLU A 639 7.02 -15.39 48.96
C GLU A 639 5.93 -15.33 47.89
N TYR A 640 5.79 -16.36 47.05
CA TYR A 640 4.74 -16.43 46.05
C TYR A 640 3.37 -16.74 46.69
N ASP A 641 2.35 -16.03 46.23
CA ASP A 641 0.99 -16.24 46.71
C ASP A 641 0.51 -17.66 46.38
N ARG A 642 -0.17 -18.30 47.34
CA ARG A 642 -0.65 -19.70 47.20
C ARG A 642 -2.13 -19.79 47.46
N VAL A 643 -2.87 -20.18 46.44
CA VAL A 643 -4.32 -20.46 46.50
C VAL A 643 -4.50 -21.97 46.61
N THR A 644 -5.04 -22.44 47.73
CA THR A 644 -5.27 -23.86 48.01
C THR A 644 -6.74 -24.27 48.04
N GLU A 645 -7.66 -23.30 48.12
CA GLU A 645 -9.11 -23.50 48.11
C GLU A 645 -9.75 -22.65 46.99
N ILE A 646 -10.34 -23.31 45.99
CA ILE A 646 -11.00 -22.70 44.84
C ILE A 646 -12.46 -23.16 44.75
#